data_dccc87ba02f937bad8a4524f4c0944fc
#
_entry.id   dccc87ba02f937bad8a4524f4c0944fc
#
_cell.length_a   1.000
_cell.length_b   1.000
_cell.length_c   1.000
_cell.angle_alpha   90.00
_cell.angle_beta   90.00
_cell.angle_gamma   90.00
#
_symmetry.space_group_name_H-M   'P 1'
#
loop_
_entity.id
_entity.type
_entity.pdbx_description
1 polymer ?
#
loop_
_entity_poly.entity_id
_entity_poly.type
_entity_poly.pdbx_seq_one_letter_code
_entity_poly.pdbx_strand_id
1 'polypeptide(L)'
;MKVSFPGIVSSLVITYNSIAFAAPDQVVLTSRDSFEGSQGGVFAPRESSNAEGTSYLFKDSISIYNVSSIGSGSSGSGTKSCFSNTNGSLAFLGQGFSFLFRDLKFSAVSSAISSTAANQSVTFSGFSVLSFVRSPASGTAGTGASSAINVSNTLDITGNTRVVFQENSSAEDGGAIKAGGITIAGTKESIEFIKNSSEKQGGAVFASNKIEISKNSGDVVFSENSSVASGGALGSSGEILIADNVSVSFLGNQVTGTTASTSGQNSGGAICGYKASTGSGSGSGSGGGGSGATSSINLKGNKNLIFSKNSSTTSGGAIFAQSLTLSSGGPTVFSKNTVVGGTTPKGGAIAIEAGGKISLSADYGDVTFAGNTINTPGSTPTVTRNAISIGAGGTFTNLRAAEGCSIFFYDPVTMENGTTSPPNTTPTLTINASDTNGSGIQYKGTIVFSGEQLAAAEVVNGNVKSTITQPVTLAAGTLALKSGVTLTTEAFTQQSGSQLLMDVGTTLVANGNITLTDLAINLNSQSSNPAVIQANSNTNNLTLSGPIQLVDTTGTYYENHDLSKTLDRELFTLKASGNVTQPTPSVSLGVPETHYGYQGTWSINWTPSGQSESKAKFTWNKTGYTPSPTRKGFYVPNSLWATFSDVRALQELMESSVQAELGNLEFWGAGFSNFMHKDRTSSRLGFRHIAAGYVLGASGQALSEDVFSMAFCQLFGRDKDYVSTKNQGTIYGGALYYEHEKNFVYAKLALDLPVVLSGHASYLYTSNEMKTSYATGSTVQGSWGNHCCALSFGGKSAFGLSEIYPFRELLPFMKLQCVYAWRQSFQEKSADARSFKKSDLLNLSLPIGVTFQKESEHHPSAYDVTLIYIVDIVRKNPECVTTLLVSGDFWTTYAANFARQAMVLRVGNHYQFSPGFEMFSQLAFELRGSSRNYNANFGGKINF
;
A
#
# COMPACT_ATOMS: atom_id res chain seq x y z
N MET A 1 -7.39 22.45 -35.44
CA MET A 1 -7.14 21.72 -36.70
C MET A 1 -7.88 20.38 -36.59
N LYS A 2 -9.06 20.28 -37.22
CA LYS A 2 -9.83 19.04 -37.34
C LYS A 2 -9.31 18.32 -38.57
N VAL A 3 -8.92 17.08 -38.44
CA VAL A 3 -8.68 16.18 -39.59
C VAL A 3 -9.70 15.05 -39.48
N SER A 4 -10.60 15.04 -40.44
CA SER A 4 -11.62 14.04 -40.66
C SER A 4 -11.03 12.96 -41.58
N PHE A 5 -11.20 11.68 -41.23
CA PHE A 5 -10.97 10.57 -42.17
C PHE A 5 -12.30 9.90 -42.52
N PRO A 6 -12.58 9.65 -43.79
CA PRO A 6 -13.78 8.97 -44.20
C PRO A 6 -13.61 7.45 -44.13
N GLY A 7 -14.67 6.79 -43.67
CA GLY A 7 -14.77 5.37 -43.58
C GLY A 7 -14.93 4.70 -44.97
N ILE A 8 -14.33 3.53 -45.08
CA ILE A 8 -14.67 2.56 -46.13
C ILE A 8 -15.30 1.36 -45.40
N VAL A 9 -16.60 1.24 -45.53
CA VAL A 9 -17.35 0.03 -45.16
C VAL A 9 -17.34 -0.86 -46.43
N SER A 10 -16.54 -1.90 -46.41
CA SER A 10 -16.68 -3.01 -47.38
C SER A 10 -17.48 -4.13 -46.72
N SER A 11 -18.73 -4.23 -47.11
CA SER A 11 -19.61 -5.32 -46.78
C SER A 11 -19.15 -6.59 -47.55
N LEU A 12 -18.53 -7.50 -46.81
CA LEU A 12 -18.27 -8.86 -47.28
C LEU A 12 -19.54 -9.69 -47.06
N VAL A 13 -20.34 -9.90 -48.07
CA VAL A 13 -21.45 -10.85 -48.06
C VAL A 13 -20.86 -12.26 -48.22
N ILE A 14 -20.72 -12.99 -47.14
CA ILE A 14 -20.41 -14.43 -47.17
C ILE A 14 -21.76 -15.17 -47.28
N THR A 15 -22.06 -15.69 -48.42
CA THR A 15 -23.13 -16.66 -48.62
C THR A 15 -22.74 -17.98 -47.96
N TYR A 16 -23.30 -18.25 -46.80
CA TYR A 16 -23.24 -19.56 -46.18
C TYR A 16 -24.19 -20.49 -46.94
N ASN A 17 -23.63 -21.49 -47.59
CA ASN A 17 -24.39 -22.68 -47.99
C ASN A 17 -24.82 -23.37 -46.67
N SER A 18 -26.09 -23.29 -46.36
CA SER A 18 -26.73 -23.97 -45.24
C SER A 18 -26.72 -25.49 -45.51
N ILE A 19 -25.73 -26.17 -44.91
CA ILE A 19 -25.95 -27.56 -44.52
C ILE A 19 -26.96 -27.45 -43.39
N ALA A 20 -28.18 -27.88 -43.58
CA ALA A 20 -29.19 -27.87 -42.53
C ALA A 20 -28.80 -28.91 -41.47
N PHE A 21 -28.08 -28.49 -40.46
CA PHE A 21 -28.09 -29.19 -39.17
C PHE A 21 -29.46 -28.91 -38.53
N ALA A 22 -30.15 -29.97 -38.12
CA ALA A 22 -31.37 -29.80 -37.35
C ALA A 22 -31.04 -28.92 -36.15
N ALA A 23 -31.83 -27.86 -35.87
CA ALA A 23 -31.60 -26.97 -34.74
C ALA A 23 -31.84 -27.76 -33.46
N PRO A 24 -31.00 -27.55 -32.41
CA PRO A 24 -31.22 -28.17 -31.12
C PRO A 24 -32.62 -27.78 -30.58
N ASP A 25 -33.30 -28.68 -29.92
CA ASP A 25 -34.58 -28.39 -29.29
C ASP A 25 -34.49 -27.21 -28.30
N GLN A 26 -35.28 -26.18 -28.51
CA GLN A 26 -35.33 -25.05 -27.61
C GLN A 26 -36.50 -25.11 -26.64
N VAL A 27 -36.20 -25.19 -25.34
CA VAL A 27 -37.18 -25.18 -24.27
C VAL A 27 -37.19 -23.79 -23.62
N VAL A 28 -38.33 -23.11 -23.64
CA VAL A 28 -38.48 -21.80 -22.99
C VAL A 28 -38.89 -22.00 -21.54
N LEU A 29 -38.09 -21.43 -20.60
CA LEU A 29 -38.35 -21.45 -19.18
C LEU A 29 -38.89 -20.09 -18.70
N THR A 30 -39.91 -20.13 -17.86
CA THR A 30 -40.60 -18.97 -17.29
C THR A 30 -40.70 -19.11 -15.76
N SER A 31 -41.17 -18.11 -15.05
CA SER A 31 -41.37 -18.16 -13.58
C SER A 31 -42.26 -19.34 -13.13
N ARG A 32 -43.12 -19.87 -13.98
CA ARG A 32 -43.93 -21.08 -13.71
C ARG A 32 -43.09 -22.35 -13.57
N ASP A 33 -41.84 -22.34 -14.09
CA ASP A 33 -40.91 -23.47 -13.98
C ASP A 33 -40.11 -23.42 -12.65
N SER A 34 -40.28 -22.39 -11.82
CA SER A 34 -39.78 -22.35 -10.47
C SER A 34 -40.48 -23.37 -9.58
N PHE A 35 -39.76 -24.00 -8.67
CA PHE A 35 -40.26 -25.03 -7.77
C PHE A 35 -39.85 -24.76 -6.33
N GLU A 36 -40.84 -24.73 -5.44
CA GLU A 36 -40.64 -24.70 -4.00
C GLU A 36 -41.25 -25.96 -3.37
N GLY A 37 -40.38 -26.85 -2.89
CA GLY A 37 -40.83 -28.04 -2.17
C GLY A 37 -41.29 -27.69 -0.75
N SER A 38 -42.59 -27.81 -0.46
CA SER A 38 -43.05 -28.00 0.92
C SER A 38 -42.60 -29.38 1.40
N GLN A 39 -42.64 -29.70 2.72
CA GLN A 39 -42.25 -31.01 3.26
C GLN A 39 -42.83 -32.17 2.43
N GLY A 40 -41.95 -32.88 1.68
CA GLY A 40 -42.37 -34.02 0.80
C GLY A 40 -42.56 -33.66 -0.69
N GLY A 41 -42.19 -32.45 -1.14
CA GLY A 41 -42.29 -32.05 -2.54
C GLY A 41 -41.40 -32.89 -3.47
N VAL A 42 -41.98 -33.41 -4.55
CA VAL A 42 -41.31 -34.22 -5.59
C VAL A 42 -41.10 -33.35 -6.82
N PHE A 43 -39.83 -33.06 -7.21
CA PHE A 43 -39.53 -32.36 -8.44
C PHE A 43 -39.64 -33.31 -9.65
N ALA A 44 -40.31 -32.89 -10.70
CA ALA A 44 -40.36 -33.64 -11.97
C ALA A 44 -39.05 -33.43 -12.75
N PRO A 45 -38.26 -34.47 -12.98
CA PRO A 45 -36.97 -34.33 -13.67
C PRO A 45 -37.18 -33.94 -15.14
N ARG A 46 -36.26 -33.10 -15.65
CA ARG A 46 -36.22 -32.76 -17.07
C ARG A 46 -35.09 -33.57 -17.73
N GLU A 47 -35.48 -34.63 -18.40
CA GLU A 47 -34.55 -35.52 -19.08
C GLU A 47 -34.51 -35.19 -20.57
N SER A 48 -33.35 -35.13 -21.15
CA SER A 48 -33.15 -34.96 -22.59
C SER A 48 -32.38 -36.17 -23.13
N SER A 49 -32.92 -36.76 -24.19
CA SER A 49 -32.26 -37.81 -24.96
C SER A 49 -31.97 -37.38 -26.39
N ASN A 50 -32.19 -36.11 -26.74
CA ASN A 50 -31.96 -35.58 -28.08
C ASN A 50 -30.46 -35.57 -28.41
N ALA A 51 -30.05 -36.30 -29.43
CA ALA A 51 -28.65 -36.41 -29.85
C ALA A 51 -28.07 -35.07 -30.36
N GLU A 52 -28.89 -34.13 -30.80
CA GLU A 52 -28.50 -32.82 -31.25
C GLU A 52 -28.42 -31.78 -30.17
N GLY A 53 -28.82 -32.12 -28.96
CA GLY A 53 -28.80 -31.29 -27.77
C GLY A 53 -30.11 -30.57 -27.46
N THR A 54 -30.14 -29.96 -26.27
CA THR A 54 -31.29 -29.18 -25.78
C THR A 54 -30.82 -27.84 -25.25
N SER A 55 -31.51 -26.78 -25.66
CA SER A 55 -31.25 -25.42 -25.19
C SER A 55 -32.41 -24.95 -24.32
N TYR A 56 -32.11 -24.53 -23.09
CA TYR A 56 -33.08 -23.92 -22.16
C TYR A 56 -32.92 -22.40 -22.22
N LEU A 57 -33.93 -21.72 -22.77
CA LEU A 57 -33.96 -20.27 -22.90
C LEU A 57 -34.76 -19.67 -21.72
N PHE A 58 -34.14 -18.84 -20.93
CA PHE A 58 -34.76 -18.16 -19.80
C PHE A 58 -35.50 -16.90 -20.26
N LYS A 59 -36.78 -16.81 -19.88
CA LYS A 59 -37.65 -15.63 -20.06
C LYS A 59 -37.99 -14.99 -18.71
N ASP A 60 -37.57 -15.61 -17.61
CA ASP A 60 -37.77 -15.16 -16.25
C ASP A 60 -36.73 -15.79 -15.33
N SER A 61 -36.59 -15.27 -14.10
CA SER A 61 -35.72 -15.88 -13.09
C SER A 61 -36.36 -17.18 -12.55
N ILE A 62 -35.54 -18.23 -12.46
CA ILE A 62 -35.96 -19.55 -12.04
C ILE A 62 -35.34 -19.89 -10.69
N SER A 63 -36.14 -20.37 -9.74
CA SER A 63 -35.67 -20.83 -8.44
C SER A 63 -36.17 -22.24 -8.15
N ILE A 64 -35.28 -23.14 -7.76
CA ILE A 64 -35.57 -24.53 -7.41
C ILE A 64 -35.02 -24.78 -6.01
N TYR A 65 -35.87 -24.96 -5.02
CA TYR A 65 -35.46 -25.15 -3.64
C TYR A 65 -36.35 -26.11 -2.83
N ASN A 66 -35.80 -26.62 -1.71
CA ASN A 66 -36.41 -27.60 -0.82
C ASN A 66 -36.89 -28.91 -1.51
N VAL A 67 -36.10 -29.37 -2.50
CA VAL A 67 -36.42 -30.64 -3.18
C VAL A 67 -36.02 -31.82 -2.29
N SER A 68 -36.97 -32.57 -1.80
CA SER A 68 -36.74 -33.76 -0.95
C SER A 68 -36.59 -35.04 -1.75
N SER A 69 -37.22 -35.12 -2.92
CA SER A 69 -37.08 -36.25 -3.85
C SER A 69 -37.30 -35.83 -5.30
N ILE A 70 -36.70 -36.54 -6.23
CA ILE A 70 -36.94 -36.42 -7.67
C ILE A 70 -37.85 -37.59 -8.11
N GLY A 71 -38.92 -37.29 -8.83
CA GLY A 71 -39.83 -38.29 -9.37
C GLY A 71 -39.13 -39.35 -10.23
N SER A 72 -39.73 -40.54 -10.34
CA SER A 72 -39.24 -41.56 -11.26
C SER A 72 -39.49 -41.11 -12.69
N GLY A 73 -38.41 -40.74 -13.42
CA GLY A 73 -38.47 -40.67 -14.87
C GLY A 73 -38.75 -42.04 -15.50
N SER A 74 -39.06 -42.08 -16.78
CA SER A 74 -39.50 -43.27 -17.53
C SER A 74 -38.43 -44.39 -17.65
N SER A 75 -37.20 -44.19 -17.20
CA SER A 75 -36.12 -45.17 -17.22
C SER A 75 -35.78 -45.61 -15.79
N GLY A 76 -36.27 -46.77 -15.41
CA GLY A 76 -35.97 -47.43 -14.11
C GLY A 76 -34.45 -47.65 -13.96
N SER A 77 -33.87 -47.20 -12.85
CA SER A 77 -32.46 -47.37 -12.37
C SER A 77 -31.43 -46.29 -12.74
N GLY A 78 -31.79 -45.13 -13.28
CA GLY A 78 -30.82 -44.05 -13.56
C GLY A 78 -30.62 -43.08 -12.38
N THR A 79 -29.45 -42.43 -12.34
CA THR A 79 -29.15 -41.33 -11.43
C THR A 79 -30.13 -40.19 -11.60
N LYS A 80 -30.87 -39.84 -10.57
CA LYS A 80 -31.90 -38.79 -10.62
C LYS A 80 -31.29 -37.41 -10.45
N SER A 81 -31.53 -36.50 -11.40
CA SER A 81 -31.09 -35.07 -11.37
C SER A 81 -32.24 -34.17 -11.81
N CYS A 82 -32.23 -32.88 -11.41
CA CYS A 82 -33.25 -31.95 -11.83
C CYS A 82 -33.24 -31.73 -13.35
N PHE A 83 -32.06 -31.62 -13.91
CA PHE A 83 -31.83 -31.61 -15.37
C PHE A 83 -30.81 -32.67 -15.71
N SER A 84 -31.11 -33.51 -16.64
CA SER A 84 -30.18 -34.58 -17.08
C SER A 84 -30.20 -34.77 -18.59
N ASN A 85 -29.05 -35.22 -19.09
CA ASN A 85 -28.87 -35.59 -20.49
C ASN A 85 -27.99 -36.83 -20.64
N THR A 86 -28.41 -37.72 -21.54
CA THR A 86 -27.68 -38.93 -21.87
C THR A 86 -27.05 -38.92 -23.26
N ASN A 87 -27.45 -38.01 -24.15
CA ASN A 87 -26.96 -38.02 -25.52
C ASN A 87 -26.50 -36.65 -26.04
N GLY A 88 -27.10 -35.60 -26.12
CA GLY A 88 -26.71 -34.34 -26.73
C GLY A 88 -26.04 -33.35 -25.75
N SER A 89 -25.78 -32.14 -26.18
CA SER A 89 -25.33 -31.06 -25.31
C SER A 89 -26.49 -30.38 -24.59
N LEU A 90 -26.21 -29.81 -23.39
CA LEU A 90 -27.16 -28.97 -22.66
C LEU A 90 -26.67 -27.50 -22.68
N ALA A 91 -27.53 -26.59 -23.10
CA ALA A 91 -27.23 -25.16 -23.01
C ALA A 91 -28.31 -24.45 -22.16
N PHE A 92 -27.86 -23.72 -21.16
CA PHE A 92 -28.71 -22.85 -20.31
C PHE A 92 -28.38 -21.39 -20.64
N LEU A 93 -29.34 -20.69 -21.28
CA LEU A 93 -29.18 -19.34 -21.81
C LEU A 93 -29.94 -18.34 -20.95
N GLY A 94 -29.25 -17.64 -20.06
CA GLY A 94 -29.83 -16.85 -18.96
C GLY A 94 -30.50 -15.55 -19.38
N GLN A 95 -30.11 -14.93 -20.49
CA GLN A 95 -30.69 -13.68 -21.00
C GLN A 95 -30.77 -12.54 -19.96
N GLY A 96 -29.87 -12.52 -18.95
CA GLY A 96 -29.89 -11.56 -17.84
C GLY A 96 -30.77 -11.95 -16.64
N PHE A 97 -31.41 -13.12 -16.68
CA PHE A 97 -32.21 -13.64 -15.56
C PHE A 97 -31.33 -14.48 -14.61
N SER A 98 -31.91 -14.85 -13.47
CA SER A 98 -31.25 -15.66 -12.44
C SER A 98 -31.68 -17.14 -12.51
N PHE A 99 -30.73 -18.03 -12.19
CA PHE A 99 -31.00 -19.46 -12.04
C PHE A 99 -30.44 -19.92 -10.69
N LEU A 100 -31.36 -20.27 -9.77
CA LEU A 100 -31.03 -20.50 -8.37
C LEU A 100 -31.45 -21.91 -7.94
N PHE A 101 -30.50 -22.66 -7.38
CA PHE A 101 -30.73 -23.94 -6.71
C PHE A 101 -30.40 -23.80 -5.23
N ARG A 102 -31.30 -24.29 -4.36
CA ARG A 102 -31.07 -24.20 -2.93
C ARG A 102 -31.73 -25.38 -2.17
N ASP A 103 -31.02 -25.90 -1.17
CA ASP A 103 -31.53 -26.91 -0.24
C ASP A 103 -32.06 -28.19 -0.94
N LEU A 104 -31.30 -28.69 -1.92
CA LEU A 104 -31.64 -29.97 -2.58
C LEU A 104 -31.17 -31.13 -1.71
N LYS A 105 -32.08 -31.97 -1.25
CA LYS A 105 -31.82 -33.15 -0.40
C LYS A 105 -32.08 -34.43 -1.19
N PHE A 106 -31.03 -35.04 -1.72
CA PHE A 106 -31.14 -36.24 -2.50
C PHE A 106 -30.81 -37.50 -1.66
N SER A 107 -31.62 -38.56 -1.78
CA SER A 107 -31.43 -39.78 -1.04
C SER A 107 -30.54 -40.82 -1.74
N ALA A 108 -30.09 -40.58 -2.97
CA ALA A 108 -29.17 -41.42 -3.73
C ALA A 108 -28.56 -40.66 -4.93
N VAL A 109 -27.27 -40.79 -5.14
CA VAL A 109 -26.43 -40.38 -6.27
C VAL A 109 -27.08 -39.41 -7.28
N SER A 110 -27.42 -38.19 -6.86
CA SER A 110 -28.11 -37.24 -7.70
C SER A 110 -27.46 -35.86 -7.64
N SER A 111 -27.35 -35.21 -8.77
CA SER A 111 -26.87 -33.85 -8.95
C SER A 111 -28.01 -32.90 -9.31
N ALA A 112 -27.89 -31.60 -9.10
CA ALA A 112 -28.86 -30.67 -9.67
C ALA A 112 -28.84 -30.73 -11.20
N ILE A 113 -27.65 -30.76 -11.76
CA ILE A 113 -27.42 -30.91 -13.20
C ILE A 113 -26.50 -32.11 -13.43
N SER A 114 -26.90 -33.04 -14.33
CA SER A 114 -26.02 -34.15 -14.75
C SER A 114 -26.00 -34.34 -16.26
N SER A 115 -24.85 -34.74 -16.78
CA SER A 115 -24.69 -35.18 -18.16
C SER A 115 -23.72 -36.37 -18.21
N THR A 116 -24.20 -37.48 -18.72
CA THR A 116 -23.40 -38.68 -18.97
C THR A 116 -23.01 -38.85 -20.43
N ALA A 117 -23.45 -37.92 -21.31
CA ALA A 117 -23.18 -37.94 -22.73
C ALA A 117 -21.69 -37.79 -23.03
N ALA A 118 -21.10 -38.78 -23.67
CA ALA A 118 -19.73 -38.73 -24.12
C ALA A 118 -19.57 -37.66 -25.22
N ASN A 119 -18.49 -36.88 -25.17
CA ASN A 119 -18.13 -35.84 -26.16
C ASN A 119 -19.13 -34.67 -26.32
N GLN A 120 -19.98 -34.42 -25.32
CA GLN A 120 -20.97 -33.36 -25.33
C GLN A 120 -20.73 -32.35 -24.19
N SER A 121 -21.14 -31.10 -24.37
CA SER A 121 -20.92 -30.03 -23.40
C SER A 121 -22.17 -29.65 -22.61
N VAL A 122 -21.96 -29.13 -21.40
CA VAL A 122 -22.97 -28.39 -20.64
C VAL A 122 -22.53 -26.94 -20.54
N THR A 123 -23.39 -26.00 -20.95
CA THR A 123 -23.05 -24.57 -20.99
C THR A 123 -24.03 -23.75 -20.17
N PHE A 124 -23.52 -22.83 -19.34
CA PHE A 124 -24.28 -21.79 -18.66
C PHE A 124 -23.79 -20.42 -19.09
N SER A 125 -24.66 -19.62 -19.70
CA SER A 125 -24.24 -18.31 -20.19
C SER A 125 -25.30 -17.21 -19.99
N GLY A 126 -24.82 -15.98 -19.75
CA GLY A 126 -25.66 -14.79 -19.75
C GLY A 126 -26.60 -14.65 -18.55
N PHE A 127 -26.32 -15.30 -17.43
CA PHE A 127 -27.11 -15.17 -16.20
C PHE A 127 -26.72 -13.90 -15.41
N SER A 128 -27.71 -13.23 -14.80
CA SER A 128 -27.43 -12.21 -13.77
C SER A 128 -26.90 -12.88 -12.50
N VAL A 129 -27.52 -13.98 -12.04
CA VAL A 129 -27.02 -14.80 -10.95
C VAL A 129 -27.21 -16.27 -11.31
N LEU A 130 -26.10 -17.01 -11.26
CA LEU A 130 -26.10 -18.47 -11.31
C LEU A 130 -25.69 -18.98 -9.94
N SER A 131 -26.59 -19.66 -9.21
CA SER A 131 -26.33 -20.01 -7.81
C SER A 131 -26.75 -21.43 -7.47
N PHE A 132 -25.84 -22.16 -6.79
CA PHE A 132 -26.08 -23.50 -6.21
C PHE A 132 -25.68 -23.45 -4.73
N VAL A 133 -26.69 -23.52 -3.85
CA VAL A 133 -26.46 -23.41 -2.41
C VAL A 133 -27.02 -24.67 -1.73
N ARG A 134 -26.18 -25.40 -1.01
CA ARG A 134 -26.55 -26.67 -0.36
C ARG A 134 -27.23 -27.63 -1.33
N SER A 135 -26.62 -27.87 -2.50
CA SER A 135 -27.17 -28.68 -3.57
C SER A 135 -26.12 -29.65 -4.16
N PRO A 136 -26.05 -30.90 -3.76
CA PRO A 136 -26.84 -31.56 -2.73
C PRO A 136 -26.46 -31.16 -1.31
N ALA A 137 -27.45 -31.14 -0.41
CA ALA A 137 -27.18 -30.92 1.01
C ALA A 137 -26.51 -32.16 1.60
N SER A 138 -25.56 -31.95 2.54
CA SER A 138 -24.94 -33.04 3.30
C SER A 138 -25.99 -33.97 3.92
N GLY A 139 -26.14 -35.15 3.37
CA GLY A 139 -26.92 -36.23 3.94
C GLY A 139 -26.07 -37.12 4.83
N THR A 140 -26.67 -37.84 5.76
CA THR A 140 -26.02 -38.80 6.65
C THR A 140 -24.98 -39.66 5.92
N ALA A 141 -23.79 -39.75 6.49
CA ALA A 141 -22.64 -40.50 5.97
C ALA A 141 -23.06 -41.91 5.49
N GLY A 142 -22.80 -42.23 4.24
CA GLY A 142 -22.88 -43.59 3.72
C GLY A 142 -23.59 -43.82 2.39
N THR A 143 -24.29 -42.82 1.80
CA THR A 143 -24.90 -43.01 0.49
C THR A 143 -24.53 -41.83 -0.43
N GLY A 144 -23.74 -42.13 -1.43
CA GLY A 144 -23.03 -41.28 -2.35
C GLY A 144 -23.78 -40.10 -2.94
N ALA A 145 -23.81 -38.96 -2.21
CA ALA A 145 -24.21 -37.70 -2.80
C ALA A 145 -23.18 -37.27 -3.84
N SER A 146 -23.62 -36.84 -5.01
CA SER A 146 -22.77 -36.35 -6.10
C SER A 146 -22.67 -34.83 -6.04
N SER A 147 -21.75 -34.23 -6.79
CA SER A 147 -21.57 -32.78 -6.94
C SER A 147 -22.89 -32.11 -7.38
N ALA A 148 -23.05 -30.80 -7.07
CA ALA A 148 -24.23 -30.04 -7.56
C ALA A 148 -24.32 -30.10 -9.10
N ILE A 149 -23.19 -30.01 -9.80
CA ILE A 149 -23.09 -30.24 -11.23
C ILE A 149 -22.13 -31.40 -11.47
N ASN A 150 -22.59 -32.46 -12.17
CA ASN A 150 -21.79 -33.63 -12.53
C ASN A 150 -21.89 -33.91 -14.05
N VAL A 151 -20.79 -33.63 -14.75
CA VAL A 151 -20.73 -33.72 -16.23
C VAL A 151 -19.56 -34.62 -16.64
N SER A 152 -19.84 -35.64 -17.46
CA SER A 152 -18.78 -36.58 -17.90
C SER A 152 -17.75 -35.93 -18.83
N ASN A 153 -18.11 -34.89 -19.60
CA ASN A 153 -17.22 -34.23 -20.55
C ASN A 153 -16.97 -32.78 -20.15
N THR A 154 -17.35 -31.79 -20.96
CA THR A 154 -17.01 -30.37 -20.71
C THR A 154 -18.15 -29.58 -20.09
N LEU A 155 -17.78 -28.69 -19.14
CA LEU A 155 -18.66 -27.72 -18.53
C LEU A 155 -18.13 -26.32 -18.80
N ASP A 156 -18.95 -25.45 -19.43
CA ASP A 156 -18.64 -24.06 -19.71
C ASP A 156 -19.57 -23.12 -18.94
N ILE A 157 -19.01 -22.27 -18.10
CA ILE A 157 -19.72 -21.22 -17.35
C ILE A 157 -19.17 -19.89 -17.82
N THR A 158 -19.88 -19.22 -18.75
CA THR A 158 -19.27 -18.08 -19.47
C THR A 158 -20.19 -16.86 -19.55
N GLY A 159 -19.62 -15.65 -19.43
CA GLY A 159 -20.35 -14.40 -19.65
C GLY A 159 -21.47 -14.11 -18.66
N ASN A 160 -21.41 -14.69 -17.45
CA ASN A 160 -22.37 -14.45 -16.38
C ASN A 160 -22.01 -13.19 -15.57
N THR A 161 -22.96 -12.63 -14.84
CA THR A 161 -22.67 -11.48 -13.96
C THR A 161 -22.13 -11.96 -12.63
N ARG A 162 -22.86 -12.85 -11.97
CA ARG A 162 -22.44 -13.45 -10.69
C ARG A 162 -22.63 -14.96 -10.69
N VAL A 163 -21.64 -15.70 -10.16
CA VAL A 163 -21.68 -17.17 -10.03
C VAL A 163 -21.38 -17.56 -8.59
N VAL A 164 -22.27 -18.34 -7.95
CA VAL A 164 -22.15 -18.71 -6.54
C VAL A 164 -22.35 -20.21 -6.36
N PHE A 165 -21.38 -20.88 -5.74
CA PHE A 165 -21.45 -22.25 -5.25
C PHE A 165 -21.12 -22.25 -3.76
N GLN A 166 -22.13 -22.50 -2.92
CA GLN A 166 -21.98 -22.39 -1.48
C GLN A 166 -22.48 -23.62 -0.74
N GLU A 167 -21.70 -24.13 0.20
CA GLU A 167 -22.08 -25.25 1.10
C GLU A 167 -22.55 -26.50 0.35
N ASN A 168 -22.04 -26.75 -0.86
CA ASN A 168 -22.35 -27.99 -1.57
C ASN A 168 -21.41 -29.09 -1.08
N SER A 169 -21.87 -30.32 -1.04
CA SER A 169 -21.08 -31.47 -0.58
C SER A 169 -21.21 -32.69 -1.49
N SER A 170 -20.13 -33.43 -1.64
CA SER A 170 -20.09 -34.67 -2.45
C SER A 170 -19.32 -35.77 -1.71
N ALA A 171 -19.84 -37.00 -1.75
CA ALA A 171 -19.11 -38.18 -1.32
C ALA A 171 -18.03 -38.61 -2.35
N GLU A 172 -18.06 -38.02 -3.53
CA GLU A 172 -17.10 -38.24 -4.59
C GLU A 172 -16.21 -37.01 -4.77
N ASP A 173 -15.57 -36.85 -5.94
CA ASP A 173 -14.78 -35.67 -6.27
C ASP A 173 -15.67 -34.48 -6.54
N GLY A 174 -15.17 -33.25 -6.26
CA GLY A 174 -15.79 -31.99 -6.59
C GLY A 174 -17.06 -31.72 -5.76
N GLY A 175 -16.95 -31.06 -4.61
CA GLY A 175 -18.10 -30.74 -3.75
C GLY A 175 -19.21 -29.97 -4.46
N ALA A 176 -18.86 -29.01 -5.31
CA ALA A 176 -19.80 -28.26 -6.13
C ALA A 176 -19.83 -28.76 -7.59
N ILE A 177 -18.67 -28.95 -8.21
CA ILE A 177 -18.55 -29.28 -9.65
C ILE A 177 -17.60 -30.46 -9.84
N LYS A 178 -18.07 -31.47 -10.59
CA LYS A 178 -17.27 -32.57 -11.15
C LYS A 178 -17.49 -32.61 -12.65
N ALA A 179 -16.39 -32.54 -13.44
CA ALA A 179 -16.49 -32.64 -14.90
C ALA A 179 -15.25 -33.25 -15.53
N GLY A 180 -15.33 -33.56 -16.84
CA GLY A 180 -14.18 -33.90 -17.63
C GLY A 180 -13.25 -32.71 -17.85
N GLY A 181 -13.79 -31.62 -18.35
CA GLY A 181 -13.14 -30.32 -18.48
C GLY A 181 -14.04 -29.20 -17.98
N ILE A 182 -13.46 -28.13 -17.48
CA ILE A 182 -14.20 -27.00 -16.92
C ILE A 182 -13.60 -25.68 -17.44
N THR A 183 -14.46 -24.81 -17.96
CA THR A 183 -14.13 -23.44 -18.33
C THR A 183 -15.03 -22.46 -17.58
N ILE A 184 -14.44 -21.53 -16.82
CA ILE A 184 -15.16 -20.44 -16.14
C ILE A 184 -14.54 -19.12 -16.62
N ALA A 185 -15.28 -18.36 -17.43
CA ALA A 185 -14.68 -17.19 -18.10
C ALA A 185 -15.68 -16.03 -18.28
N GLY A 186 -15.15 -14.81 -18.31
CA GLY A 186 -15.93 -13.62 -18.68
C GLY A 186 -16.99 -13.21 -17.66
N THR A 187 -16.89 -13.64 -16.43
CA THR A 187 -17.80 -13.23 -15.34
C THR A 187 -17.48 -11.78 -14.93
N LYS A 188 -18.54 -10.98 -14.68
CA LYS A 188 -18.43 -9.53 -14.56
C LYS A 188 -18.23 -9.04 -13.14
N GLU A 189 -18.95 -9.62 -12.14
CA GLU A 189 -18.94 -9.16 -10.75
C GLU A 189 -18.20 -10.11 -9.80
N SER A 190 -18.65 -11.36 -9.67
CA SER A 190 -17.99 -12.33 -8.80
C SER A 190 -18.21 -13.78 -9.18
N ILE A 191 -17.22 -14.61 -8.84
CA ILE A 191 -17.29 -16.06 -8.80
C ILE A 191 -16.95 -16.48 -7.37
N GLU A 192 -17.87 -17.15 -6.70
CA GLU A 192 -17.75 -17.51 -5.30
C GLU A 192 -17.92 -19.01 -5.11
N PHE A 193 -16.89 -19.69 -4.61
CA PHE A 193 -16.95 -21.07 -4.12
C PHE A 193 -16.67 -21.04 -2.62
N ILE A 194 -17.71 -21.21 -1.80
CA ILE A 194 -17.63 -21.00 -0.36
C ILE A 194 -18.09 -22.26 0.37
N LYS A 195 -17.25 -22.80 1.27
CA LYS A 195 -17.57 -23.93 2.16
C LYS A 195 -18.09 -25.17 1.44
N ASN A 196 -17.65 -25.41 0.20
CA ASN A 196 -17.98 -26.65 -0.49
C ASN A 196 -17.05 -27.77 0.02
N SER A 197 -17.56 -29.00 0.02
CA SER A 197 -16.82 -30.15 0.57
C SER A 197 -16.89 -31.41 -0.28
N SER A 198 -15.82 -32.17 -0.35
CA SER A 198 -15.78 -33.49 -1.00
C SER A 198 -15.10 -34.51 -0.11
N GLU A 199 -15.54 -35.78 -0.17
CA GLU A 199 -14.84 -36.89 0.50
C GLU A 199 -13.62 -37.39 -0.28
N LYS A 200 -13.46 -36.94 -1.53
CA LYS A 200 -12.30 -37.29 -2.37
C LYS A 200 -11.53 -36.00 -2.73
N GLN A 201 -11.35 -35.69 -4.00
CA GLN A 201 -10.53 -34.58 -4.48
C GLN A 201 -11.38 -33.36 -4.87
N GLY A 202 -10.77 -32.16 -4.77
CA GLY A 202 -11.39 -30.91 -5.17
C GLY A 202 -12.60 -30.55 -4.31
N GLY A 203 -12.36 -29.96 -3.14
CA GLY A 203 -13.43 -29.61 -2.20
C GLY A 203 -14.55 -28.76 -2.82
N ALA A 204 -14.21 -27.90 -3.77
CA ALA A 204 -15.20 -27.18 -4.58
C ALA A 204 -15.30 -27.77 -5.99
N VAL A 205 -14.19 -27.92 -6.70
CA VAL A 205 -14.16 -28.23 -8.14
C VAL A 205 -13.16 -29.35 -8.43
N PHE A 206 -13.59 -30.33 -9.20
CA PHE A 206 -12.73 -31.40 -9.72
C PHE A 206 -12.90 -31.58 -11.23
N ALA A 207 -11.78 -31.67 -11.96
CA ALA A 207 -11.80 -32.06 -13.38
C ALA A 207 -10.78 -33.16 -13.69
N SER A 208 -11.18 -34.13 -14.50
CA SER A 208 -10.26 -35.19 -14.92
C SER A 208 -9.23 -34.75 -15.97
N ASN A 209 -9.54 -33.73 -16.77
CA ASN A 209 -8.69 -33.25 -17.87
C ASN A 209 -8.15 -31.84 -17.66
N LYS A 210 -9.05 -30.84 -17.55
CA LYS A 210 -8.64 -29.44 -17.48
C LYS A 210 -9.60 -28.59 -16.63
N ILE A 211 -9.04 -27.69 -15.82
CA ILE A 211 -9.75 -26.57 -15.23
C ILE A 211 -9.18 -25.28 -15.83
N GLU A 212 -10.03 -24.45 -16.42
CA GLU A 212 -9.68 -23.11 -16.89
C GLU A 212 -10.55 -22.05 -16.22
N ILE A 213 -9.90 -21.11 -15.54
CA ILE A 213 -10.56 -19.95 -14.91
C ILE A 213 -9.86 -18.70 -15.48
N SER A 214 -10.52 -18.03 -16.44
CA SER A 214 -9.80 -17.02 -17.20
C SER A 214 -10.65 -15.81 -17.56
N LYS A 215 -9.96 -14.64 -17.71
CA LYS A 215 -10.56 -13.40 -18.24
C LYS A 215 -11.80 -12.92 -17.48
N ASN A 216 -11.86 -13.18 -16.16
CA ASN A 216 -12.94 -12.69 -15.31
C ASN A 216 -12.60 -11.28 -14.84
N SER A 217 -13.54 -10.34 -15.02
CA SER A 217 -13.42 -8.97 -14.57
C SER A 217 -13.88 -8.77 -13.12
N GLY A 218 -14.62 -9.72 -12.58
CA GLY A 218 -15.00 -9.78 -11.18
C GLY A 218 -14.02 -10.59 -10.32
N ASP A 219 -14.24 -10.55 -9.01
CA ASP A 219 -13.44 -11.31 -8.05
C ASP A 219 -13.74 -12.81 -8.15
N VAL A 220 -12.70 -13.63 -8.15
CA VAL A 220 -12.78 -15.09 -8.08
C VAL A 220 -12.35 -15.55 -6.68
N VAL A 221 -13.26 -16.07 -5.90
CA VAL A 221 -13.04 -16.41 -4.49
C VAL A 221 -13.31 -17.89 -4.23
N PHE A 222 -12.30 -18.59 -3.73
CA PHE A 222 -12.42 -19.93 -3.14
C PHE A 222 -12.15 -19.82 -1.64
N SER A 223 -13.20 -19.93 -0.83
CA SER A 223 -13.09 -19.73 0.62
C SER A 223 -13.61 -20.93 1.41
N GLU A 224 -12.81 -21.38 2.37
CA GLU A 224 -13.18 -22.41 3.33
C GLU A 224 -13.71 -23.73 2.70
N ASN A 225 -13.30 -24.02 1.46
CA ASN A 225 -13.63 -25.30 0.83
C ASN A 225 -12.75 -26.40 1.42
N SER A 226 -13.29 -27.63 1.47
CA SER A 226 -12.59 -28.76 2.09
C SER A 226 -12.67 -30.03 1.27
N SER A 227 -11.57 -30.80 1.24
CA SER A 227 -11.53 -32.15 0.69
C SER A 227 -10.92 -33.12 1.70
N VAL A 228 -11.27 -34.41 1.60
CA VAL A 228 -10.59 -35.41 2.41
C VAL A 228 -9.30 -35.85 1.74
N ALA A 229 -9.26 -36.02 0.42
CA ALA A 229 -8.07 -36.57 -0.23
C ALA A 229 -7.07 -35.52 -0.73
N SER A 230 -7.44 -34.54 -1.55
CA SER A 230 -6.50 -33.56 -2.11
C SER A 230 -7.20 -32.39 -2.78
N GLY A 231 -6.54 -31.20 -2.82
CA GLY A 231 -7.09 -30.02 -3.41
C GLY A 231 -8.29 -29.49 -2.65
N GLY A 232 -8.06 -28.82 -1.53
CA GLY A 232 -9.16 -28.31 -0.69
C GLY A 232 -10.19 -27.43 -1.43
N ALA A 233 -9.76 -26.74 -2.48
CA ALA A 233 -10.66 -26.03 -3.40
C ALA A 233 -10.68 -26.71 -4.79
N LEU A 234 -9.53 -26.82 -5.46
CA LEU A 234 -9.42 -27.30 -6.83
C LEU A 234 -8.59 -28.59 -6.88
N GLY A 235 -9.10 -29.61 -7.56
CA GLY A 235 -8.37 -30.83 -7.88
C GLY A 235 -8.43 -31.12 -9.38
N SER A 236 -7.30 -31.49 -10.02
CA SER A 236 -7.30 -31.94 -11.40
C SER A 236 -6.24 -32.98 -11.64
N SER A 237 -6.58 -33.98 -12.47
CA SER A 237 -5.61 -34.97 -12.98
C SER A 237 -4.86 -34.46 -14.22
N GLY A 238 -5.31 -33.37 -14.83
CA GLY A 238 -4.70 -32.72 -15.98
C GLY A 238 -4.23 -31.29 -15.69
N GLU A 239 -4.51 -30.37 -16.60
CA GLU A 239 -4.10 -28.96 -16.50
C GLU A 239 -5.04 -28.17 -15.58
N ILE A 240 -4.46 -27.28 -14.75
CA ILE A 240 -5.19 -26.18 -14.08
C ILE A 240 -4.61 -24.87 -14.60
N LEU A 241 -5.42 -24.11 -15.34
CA LEU A 241 -5.07 -22.79 -15.88
C LEU A 241 -5.91 -21.71 -15.17
N ILE A 242 -5.26 -20.80 -14.48
CA ILE A 242 -5.89 -19.61 -13.88
C ILE A 242 -5.19 -18.38 -14.48
N ALA A 243 -5.87 -17.71 -15.42
CA ALA A 243 -5.19 -16.73 -16.25
C ALA A 243 -6.00 -15.44 -16.47
N ASP A 244 -5.29 -14.32 -16.50
CA ASP A 244 -5.82 -13.02 -16.96
C ASP A 244 -7.07 -12.54 -16.18
N ASN A 245 -7.21 -12.94 -14.92
CA ASN A 245 -8.28 -12.48 -14.05
C ASN A 245 -7.87 -11.19 -13.32
N VAL A 246 -8.86 -10.37 -12.93
CA VAL A 246 -8.60 -9.15 -12.15
C VAL A 246 -8.19 -9.51 -10.72
N SER A 247 -8.88 -10.44 -10.07
CA SER A 247 -8.56 -10.85 -8.72
C SER A 247 -8.92 -12.31 -8.51
N VAL A 248 -8.01 -13.08 -7.89
CA VAL A 248 -8.23 -14.48 -7.53
C VAL A 248 -7.76 -14.70 -6.09
N SER A 249 -8.60 -15.30 -5.26
CA SER A 249 -8.30 -15.55 -3.85
C SER A 249 -8.64 -16.96 -3.43
N PHE A 250 -7.69 -17.63 -2.79
CA PHE A 250 -7.86 -18.92 -2.11
C PHE A 250 -7.63 -18.72 -0.61
N LEU A 251 -8.73 -18.76 0.16
CA LEU A 251 -8.75 -18.36 1.57
C LEU A 251 -9.21 -19.50 2.47
N GLY A 252 -8.36 -20.00 3.35
CA GLY A 252 -8.75 -20.98 4.37
C GLY A 252 -9.23 -22.32 3.82
N ASN A 253 -8.87 -22.69 2.58
CA ASN A 253 -9.24 -23.98 2.03
C ASN A 253 -8.39 -25.08 2.68
N GLN A 254 -8.93 -26.29 2.82
CA GLN A 254 -8.26 -27.33 3.60
C GLN A 254 -8.41 -28.74 3.03
N VAL A 255 -7.37 -29.54 3.24
CA VAL A 255 -7.40 -30.99 3.09
C VAL A 255 -7.37 -31.59 4.49
N THR A 256 -8.33 -32.49 4.78
CA THR A 256 -8.56 -33.01 6.14
C THR A 256 -8.17 -34.46 6.36
N GLY A 257 -7.90 -35.22 5.28
CA GLY A 257 -7.51 -36.65 5.39
C GLY A 257 -6.17 -36.82 6.07
N THR A 258 -6.03 -37.85 6.92
CA THR A 258 -4.81 -38.12 7.72
C THR A 258 -4.01 -39.31 7.25
N THR A 259 -4.61 -40.21 6.47
CA THR A 259 -3.97 -41.44 5.98
C THR A 259 -3.57 -41.30 4.52
N ALA A 260 -2.30 -41.06 4.24
CA ALA A 260 -1.75 -41.03 2.88
C ALA A 260 -1.13 -42.40 2.55
N SER A 261 -1.63 -43.06 1.50
CA SER A 261 -1.08 -44.31 0.99
C SER A 261 -0.22 -44.13 -0.26
N THR A 262 -0.36 -43.02 -0.96
CA THR A 262 0.37 -42.74 -2.20
C THR A 262 0.83 -41.26 -2.22
N SER A 263 1.85 -40.96 -3.04
CA SER A 263 2.28 -39.56 -3.27
C SER A 263 1.14 -38.70 -3.77
N GLY A 264 1.07 -37.45 -3.34
CA GLY A 264 0.04 -36.50 -3.72
C GLY A 264 -1.28 -36.57 -2.96
N GLN A 265 -1.52 -37.65 -2.20
CA GLN A 265 -2.70 -37.74 -1.31
C GLN A 265 -2.55 -36.79 -0.12
N ASN A 266 -3.67 -36.24 0.30
CA ASN A 266 -3.80 -35.31 1.43
C ASN A 266 -2.95 -34.03 1.24
N SER A 267 -2.78 -33.61 -0.01
CA SER A 267 -1.91 -32.52 -0.44
C SER A 267 -2.66 -31.40 -1.15
N GLY A 268 -2.06 -30.21 -1.18
CA GLY A 268 -2.61 -29.03 -1.86
C GLY A 268 -3.83 -28.46 -1.14
N GLY A 269 -3.62 -27.75 -0.04
CA GLY A 269 -4.70 -27.19 0.78
C GLY A 269 -5.69 -26.32 -0.02
N ALA A 270 -5.24 -25.66 -1.06
CA ALA A 270 -6.11 -24.96 -2.02
C ALA A 270 -6.17 -25.72 -3.36
N ILE A 271 -5.02 -26.00 -3.99
CA ILE A 271 -4.95 -26.55 -5.34
C ILE A 271 -4.07 -27.81 -5.35
N CYS A 272 -4.57 -28.89 -5.96
CA CYS A 272 -3.81 -30.09 -6.24
C CYS A 272 -3.87 -30.45 -7.73
N GLY A 273 -2.72 -30.39 -8.39
CA GLY A 273 -2.52 -30.90 -9.75
C GLY A 273 -1.69 -32.19 -9.68
N TYR A 274 -2.33 -33.33 -9.64
CA TYR A 274 -1.65 -34.61 -9.52
C TYR A 274 -2.41 -35.72 -10.24
N LYS A 275 -1.71 -36.52 -11.01
CA LYS A 275 -2.23 -37.73 -11.61
C LYS A 275 -1.75 -38.93 -10.78
N ALA A 276 -2.64 -39.58 -10.07
CA ALA A 276 -2.31 -40.82 -9.41
C ALA A 276 -1.80 -41.84 -10.44
N SER A 277 -0.61 -42.45 -10.22
CA SER A 277 -0.21 -43.58 -11.04
C SER A 277 -1.24 -44.69 -10.79
N THR A 278 -1.92 -45.11 -11.83
CA THR A 278 -2.74 -46.31 -11.78
C THR A 278 -1.86 -47.45 -11.32
N GLY A 279 -2.09 -47.94 -10.11
CA GLY A 279 -1.36 -49.07 -9.54
C GLY A 279 -1.26 -50.18 -10.57
N SER A 280 -0.11 -50.81 -10.62
CA SER A 280 0.21 -51.97 -11.45
C SER A 280 -0.77 -53.09 -11.20
N GLY A 281 -1.88 -53.09 -11.86
CA GLY A 281 -2.62 -54.32 -12.11
C GLY A 281 -1.75 -55.14 -13.06
N SER A 282 -1.31 -56.32 -12.59
CA SER A 282 -0.62 -57.34 -13.38
C SER A 282 -1.51 -57.81 -14.52
N GLY A 283 -1.50 -57.08 -15.64
CA GLY A 283 -2.09 -57.48 -16.90
C GLY A 283 -1.07 -57.31 -18.02
N SER A 284 -0.43 -58.39 -18.41
CA SER A 284 0.42 -58.49 -19.56
C SER A 284 -0.34 -58.13 -20.85
N GLY A 285 -0.18 -56.88 -21.32
CA GLY A 285 -0.64 -56.42 -22.59
C GLY A 285 0.38 -55.45 -23.18
N SER A 286 1.21 -55.98 -24.11
CA SER A 286 2.17 -55.22 -24.89
C SER A 286 1.45 -54.18 -25.78
N GLY A 287 1.90 -52.97 -25.78
CA GLY A 287 1.66 -52.06 -26.88
C GLY A 287 1.37 -50.61 -26.49
N GLY A 288 2.28 -49.74 -26.83
CA GLY A 288 2.02 -48.28 -26.97
C GLY A 288 2.49 -47.42 -25.79
N GLY A 289 3.75 -46.95 -25.87
CA GLY A 289 4.28 -45.90 -25.08
C GLY A 289 3.56 -44.57 -25.35
N GLY A 290 2.40 -44.38 -24.75
CA GLY A 290 1.76 -43.09 -24.65
C GLY A 290 2.46 -42.28 -23.56
N SER A 291 3.12 -41.19 -23.92
CA SER A 291 3.65 -40.22 -22.97
C SER A 291 2.48 -39.72 -22.13
N GLY A 292 2.35 -40.20 -20.90
CA GLY A 292 1.29 -39.81 -19.98
C GLY A 292 1.39 -38.30 -19.77
N ALA A 293 0.32 -37.57 -20.10
CA ALA A 293 0.22 -36.13 -19.90
C ALA A 293 0.50 -35.83 -18.42
N THR A 294 1.54 -35.06 -18.16
CA THR A 294 1.92 -34.60 -16.84
C THR A 294 0.94 -33.54 -16.38
N SER A 295 0.44 -33.62 -15.16
CA SER A 295 -0.42 -32.59 -14.60
C SER A 295 0.34 -31.28 -14.44
N SER A 296 -0.25 -30.18 -14.83
CA SER A 296 0.39 -28.86 -14.75
C SER A 296 -0.55 -27.81 -14.16
N ILE A 297 0.03 -26.94 -13.34
CA ILE A 297 -0.67 -25.75 -12.82
C ILE A 297 -0.04 -24.52 -13.44
N ASN A 298 -0.84 -23.73 -14.13
CA ASN A 298 -0.45 -22.49 -14.80
C ASN A 298 -1.20 -21.30 -14.23
N LEU A 299 -0.50 -20.44 -13.48
CA LEU A 299 -1.02 -19.22 -12.87
C LEU A 299 -0.38 -18.04 -13.58
N LYS A 300 -1.09 -17.36 -14.48
CA LYS A 300 -0.46 -16.32 -15.29
C LYS A 300 -1.35 -15.11 -15.53
N GLY A 301 -0.77 -13.90 -15.55
CA GLY A 301 -1.45 -12.67 -15.95
C GLY A 301 -2.54 -12.19 -14.99
N ASN A 302 -2.72 -12.83 -13.82
CA ASN A 302 -3.71 -12.38 -12.83
C ASN A 302 -3.22 -11.10 -12.16
N LYS A 303 -4.06 -10.05 -12.12
CA LYS A 303 -3.66 -8.74 -11.58
C LYS A 303 -3.57 -8.71 -10.05
N ASN A 304 -4.23 -9.65 -9.39
CA ASN A 304 -4.09 -9.90 -7.96
C ASN A 304 -4.32 -11.38 -7.69
N LEU A 305 -3.38 -12.04 -6.99
CA LEU A 305 -3.48 -13.47 -6.69
C LEU A 305 -3.08 -13.74 -5.23
N ILE A 306 -4.01 -14.31 -4.45
CA ILE A 306 -3.83 -14.50 -3.02
C ILE A 306 -4.07 -15.95 -2.62
N PHE A 307 -3.11 -16.57 -1.94
CA PHE A 307 -3.25 -17.83 -1.22
C PHE A 307 -3.01 -17.59 0.27
N SER A 308 -4.05 -17.64 1.08
CA SER A 308 -3.93 -17.31 2.49
C SER A 308 -4.61 -18.33 3.40
N LYS A 309 -3.91 -18.78 4.45
CA LYS A 309 -4.43 -19.67 5.49
C LYS A 309 -4.96 -21.01 4.95
N ASN A 310 -4.51 -21.46 3.78
CA ASN A 310 -4.85 -22.79 3.28
C ASN A 310 -4.04 -23.85 4.02
N SER A 311 -4.61 -25.05 4.17
CA SER A 311 -3.97 -26.11 4.94
C SER A 311 -4.10 -27.47 4.29
N SER A 312 -3.03 -28.29 4.40
CA SER A 312 -3.02 -29.69 4.02
C SER A 312 -2.42 -30.54 5.13
N THR A 313 -2.58 -31.85 5.04
CA THR A 313 -2.03 -32.76 6.06
C THR A 313 -0.73 -33.43 5.65
N THR A 314 -0.31 -33.32 4.37
CA THR A 314 0.92 -33.98 3.90
C THR A 314 1.87 -33.03 3.20
N SER A 315 1.43 -32.32 2.14
CA SER A 315 2.32 -31.49 1.33
C SER A 315 1.58 -30.35 0.66
N GLY A 316 2.24 -29.20 0.54
CA GLY A 316 1.71 -28.02 -0.12
C GLY A 316 0.51 -27.42 0.62
N GLY A 317 0.75 -26.62 1.65
CA GLY A 317 -0.32 -25.98 2.41
C GLY A 317 -1.29 -25.18 1.53
N ALA A 318 -0.80 -24.60 0.44
CA ALA A 318 -1.63 -24.01 -0.61
C ALA A 318 -1.66 -24.87 -1.87
N ILE A 319 -0.50 -25.19 -2.45
CA ILE A 319 -0.39 -25.83 -3.77
C ILE A 319 0.48 -27.08 -3.70
N PHE A 320 -0.02 -28.17 -4.28
CA PHE A 320 0.77 -29.36 -4.61
C PHE A 320 0.74 -29.60 -6.11
N ALA A 321 1.92 -29.76 -6.74
CA ALA A 321 2.02 -29.90 -8.19
C ALA A 321 3.21 -30.76 -8.63
N GLN A 322 3.09 -31.41 -9.78
CA GLN A 322 4.20 -31.98 -10.53
C GLN A 322 4.89 -30.90 -11.39
N SER A 323 4.12 -30.01 -12.00
CA SER A 323 4.61 -28.86 -12.75
C SER A 323 3.83 -27.61 -12.37
N LEU A 324 4.54 -26.56 -11.96
CA LEU A 324 3.95 -25.27 -11.63
C LEU A 324 4.62 -24.14 -12.42
N THR A 325 3.84 -23.37 -13.12
CA THR A 325 4.28 -22.12 -13.73
C THR A 325 3.48 -20.96 -13.12
N LEU A 326 4.19 -20.00 -12.53
CA LEU A 326 3.64 -18.76 -12.02
C LEU A 326 4.30 -17.59 -12.74
N SER A 327 3.49 -16.75 -13.37
CA SER A 327 3.87 -15.48 -14.02
C SER A 327 2.90 -14.41 -13.54
N SER A 328 3.39 -13.49 -12.71
CA SER A 328 2.54 -12.51 -12.07
C SER A 328 2.03 -11.44 -13.03
N GLY A 329 0.72 -11.20 -13.05
CA GLY A 329 0.11 -10.05 -13.73
C GLY A 329 -0.04 -8.83 -12.82
N GLY A 330 0.28 -8.97 -11.54
CA GLY A 330 0.24 -8.02 -10.45
C GLY A 330 0.67 -8.70 -9.16
N PRO A 331 0.43 -8.12 -7.97
CA PRO A 331 0.84 -8.71 -6.70
C PRO A 331 0.35 -10.14 -6.53
N THR A 332 1.25 -11.04 -6.14
CA THR A 332 0.96 -12.45 -5.84
C THR A 332 1.45 -12.77 -4.43
N VAL A 333 0.55 -13.24 -3.55
CA VAL A 333 0.86 -13.43 -2.13
C VAL A 333 0.52 -14.83 -1.66
N PHE A 334 1.49 -15.52 -1.07
CA PHE A 334 1.33 -16.77 -0.32
C PHE A 334 1.56 -16.49 1.16
N SER A 335 0.48 -16.45 1.96
CA SER A 335 0.60 -16.06 3.36
C SER A 335 -0.07 -17.04 4.32
N LYS A 336 0.64 -17.42 5.39
CA LYS A 336 0.09 -18.22 6.49
C LYS A 336 -0.53 -19.54 6.03
N ASN A 337 -0.08 -20.11 4.91
CA ASN A 337 -0.47 -21.45 4.50
C ASN A 337 0.32 -22.47 5.35
N THR A 338 -0.27 -23.63 5.63
CA THR A 338 0.35 -24.59 6.55
C THR A 338 0.16 -26.04 6.12
N VAL A 339 1.14 -26.84 6.42
CA VAL A 339 1.00 -28.30 6.41
C VAL A 339 0.93 -28.78 7.86
N VAL A 340 -0.11 -29.53 8.22
CA VAL A 340 -0.35 -29.97 9.60
C VAL A 340 -0.49 -31.48 9.64
N GLY A 341 0.56 -32.18 10.00
CA GLY A 341 0.54 -33.64 10.09
C GLY A 341 1.52 -34.31 9.15
N GLY A 342 1.28 -35.62 8.89
CA GLY A 342 2.18 -36.46 8.09
C GLY A 342 3.49 -36.85 8.78
N THR A 343 4.19 -37.87 8.25
CA THR A 343 5.49 -38.28 8.75
C THR A 343 6.64 -37.41 8.23
N THR A 344 6.49 -36.85 7.04
CA THR A 344 7.46 -35.96 6.38
C THR A 344 6.72 -34.81 5.67
N PRO A 345 6.16 -33.87 6.42
CA PRO A 345 5.40 -32.78 5.83
C PRO A 345 6.29 -31.83 5.00
N LYS A 346 5.81 -31.35 3.83
CA LYS A 346 6.60 -30.60 2.86
C LYS A 346 5.84 -29.39 2.29
N GLY A 347 6.54 -28.28 2.11
CA GLY A 347 6.01 -27.10 1.42
C GLY A 347 4.90 -26.39 2.15
N GLY A 348 5.22 -25.53 3.11
CA GLY A 348 4.23 -24.76 3.86
C GLY A 348 3.26 -23.98 2.95
N ALA A 349 3.76 -23.40 1.84
CA ALA A 349 2.90 -22.86 0.79
C ALA A 349 2.83 -23.81 -0.41
N ILE A 350 3.96 -24.14 -1.03
CA ILE A 350 4.03 -24.91 -2.27
C ILE A 350 4.89 -26.15 -2.07
N ALA A 351 4.39 -27.31 -2.52
CA ALA A 351 5.22 -28.50 -2.66
C ALA A 351 5.22 -28.98 -4.13
N ILE A 352 6.41 -29.26 -4.63
CA ILE A 352 6.64 -29.83 -5.95
C ILE A 352 7.06 -31.30 -5.76
N GLU A 353 6.42 -32.19 -6.52
CA GLU A 353 6.72 -33.62 -6.47
C GLU A 353 8.15 -33.93 -6.89
N ALA A 354 8.63 -35.12 -6.52
CA ALA A 354 9.92 -35.63 -6.96
C ALA A 354 10.01 -35.66 -8.51
N GLY A 355 11.11 -35.17 -9.07
CA GLY A 355 11.30 -35.00 -10.52
C GLY A 355 10.46 -33.87 -11.15
N GLY A 356 9.66 -33.16 -10.39
CA GLY A 356 8.79 -32.08 -10.86
C GLY A 356 9.52 -30.79 -11.17
N LYS A 357 8.79 -29.81 -11.71
CA LYS A 357 9.35 -28.54 -12.19
C LYS A 357 8.58 -27.34 -11.65
N ILE A 358 9.31 -26.28 -11.32
CA ILE A 358 8.71 -25.02 -10.95
C ILE A 358 9.33 -23.83 -11.72
N SER A 359 8.49 -22.95 -12.21
CA SER A 359 8.87 -21.70 -12.85
C SER A 359 8.18 -20.53 -12.12
N LEU A 360 8.95 -19.60 -11.59
CA LEU A 360 8.45 -18.39 -10.91
C LEU A 360 8.94 -17.14 -11.65
N SER A 361 8.01 -16.30 -12.06
CA SER A 361 8.29 -15.01 -12.70
C SER A 361 7.45 -13.90 -12.06
N ALA A 362 8.11 -12.89 -11.53
CA ALA A 362 7.50 -11.63 -11.11
C ALA A 362 7.54 -10.65 -12.30
N ASP A 363 6.53 -10.73 -13.19
CA ASP A 363 6.55 -10.00 -14.46
C ASP A 363 5.96 -8.59 -14.36
N TYR A 364 4.82 -8.44 -13.65
CA TYR A 364 4.12 -7.16 -13.50
C TYR A 364 3.73 -6.83 -12.05
N GLY A 365 4.27 -7.56 -11.09
CA GLY A 365 4.08 -7.33 -9.67
C GLY A 365 4.86 -8.33 -8.84
N ASP A 366 5.03 -7.97 -7.57
CA ASP A 366 5.83 -8.77 -6.64
C ASP A 366 5.19 -10.11 -6.34
N VAL A 367 6.04 -11.11 -6.08
CA VAL A 367 5.64 -12.42 -5.55
C VAL A 367 6.17 -12.55 -4.12
N THR A 368 5.29 -12.77 -3.15
CA THR A 368 5.66 -12.77 -1.74
C THR A 368 5.26 -14.07 -1.04
N PHE A 369 6.20 -14.68 -0.32
CA PHE A 369 5.98 -15.83 0.56
C PHE A 369 6.25 -15.42 2.01
N ALA A 370 5.21 -15.43 2.87
CA ALA A 370 5.33 -14.91 4.23
C ALA A 370 4.47 -15.68 5.25
N GLY A 371 5.09 -16.21 6.29
CA GLY A 371 4.37 -16.87 7.37
C GLY A 371 3.86 -18.27 7.03
N ASN A 372 4.37 -18.91 5.98
CA ASN A 372 4.00 -20.25 5.60
C ASN A 372 4.76 -21.26 6.47
N THR A 373 4.08 -22.30 6.96
CA THR A 373 4.63 -23.18 8.00
C THR A 373 4.43 -24.67 7.71
N ILE A 374 5.33 -25.45 8.28
CA ILE A 374 5.22 -26.89 8.40
C ILE A 374 5.11 -27.23 9.89
N ASN A 375 4.02 -27.88 10.29
CA ASN A 375 3.79 -28.34 11.65
C ASN A 375 4.00 -29.86 11.71
N THR A 376 5.12 -30.29 12.26
CA THR A 376 5.43 -31.71 12.45
C THR A 376 4.86 -32.19 13.78
N PRO A 377 3.96 -33.18 13.79
CA PRO A 377 3.41 -33.72 15.02
C PRO A 377 4.46 -34.54 15.77
N GLY A 378 4.39 -34.58 17.08
CA GLY A 378 5.30 -35.35 17.95
C GLY A 378 5.00 -35.09 19.42
N SER A 379 5.76 -35.67 20.33
CA SER A 379 5.65 -35.36 21.76
C SER A 379 5.96 -33.90 22.10
N THR A 380 6.78 -33.27 21.27
CA THR A 380 7.00 -31.80 21.20
C THR A 380 6.76 -31.36 19.76
N PRO A 381 5.54 -30.89 19.41
CA PRO A 381 5.25 -30.41 18.07
C PRO A 381 6.21 -29.29 17.68
N THR A 382 6.77 -29.36 16.47
CA THR A 382 7.66 -28.33 15.95
C THR A 382 6.99 -27.60 14.80
N VAL A 383 7.08 -26.27 14.81
CA VAL A 383 6.60 -25.40 13.75
C VAL A 383 7.82 -24.80 13.06
N THR A 384 7.97 -25.06 11.77
CA THR A 384 9.04 -24.49 10.96
C THR A 384 8.48 -23.69 9.80
N ARG A 385 9.18 -22.62 9.43
CA ARG A 385 8.85 -21.83 8.24
C ARG A 385 9.27 -22.57 6.98
N ASN A 386 8.44 -22.53 5.96
CA ASN A 386 8.78 -23.06 4.64
C ASN A 386 7.89 -22.45 3.55
N ALA A 387 8.48 -21.81 2.57
CA ALA A 387 7.76 -21.29 1.40
C ALA A 387 7.48 -22.38 0.39
N ILE A 388 8.56 -23.02 -0.08
CA ILE A 388 8.53 -23.98 -1.18
C ILE A 388 9.38 -25.19 -0.78
N SER A 389 8.83 -26.39 -0.99
CA SER A 389 9.58 -27.62 -0.93
C SER A 389 9.57 -28.31 -2.30
N ILE A 390 10.76 -28.68 -2.80
CA ILE A 390 10.92 -29.38 -4.07
C ILE A 390 11.46 -30.77 -3.76
N GLY A 391 10.74 -31.79 -4.20
CA GLY A 391 11.13 -33.19 -3.97
C GLY A 391 12.36 -33.62 -4.77
N ALA A 392 12.91 -34.73 -4.44
CA ALA A 392 14.17 -35.27 -4.99
C ALA A 392 14.16 -35.28 -6.52
N GLY A 393 15.22 -34.71 -7.12
CA GLY A 393 15.35 -34.57 -8.59
C GLY A 393 14.45 -33.54 -9.24
N GLY A 394 13.62 -32.83 -8.47
CA GLY A 394 12.86 -31.71 -8.97
C GLY A 394 13.73 -30.45 -9.16
N THR A 395 13.28 -29.49 -9.97
CA THR A 395 14.09 -28.36 -10.39
C THR A 395 13.31 -27.06 -10.51
N PHE A 396 13.97 -25.93 -10.20
CA PHE A 396 13.58 -24.65 -10.75
C PHE A 396 13.97 -24.59 -12.23
N THR A 397 12.99 -24.27 -13.08
CA THR A 397 13.28 -23.98 -14.49
C THR A 397 13.48 -22.49 -14.72
N ASN A 398 12.78 -21.62 -13.95
CA ASN A 398 12.98 -20.18 -13.93
C ASN A 398 12.78 -19.63 -12.49
N LEU A 399 13.58 -18.65 -12.14
CA LEU A 399 13.40 -17.79 -10.97
C LEU A 399 13.82 -16.39 -11.40
N ARG A 400 12.83 -15.53 -11.72
CA ARG A 400 13.12 -14.25 -12.35
C ARG A 400 12.14 -13.17 -11.95
N ALA A 401 12.62 -11.92 -11.89
CA ALA A 401 11.84 -10.74 -11.59
C ALA A 401 12.11 -9.66 -12.66
N ALA A 402 11.06 -9.05 -13.17
CA ALA A 402 11.17 -7.92 -14.09
C ALA A 402 11.75 -6.70 -13.36
N GLU A 403 12.28 -5.75 -14.11
CA GLU A 403 12.75 -4.47 -13.58
C GLU A 403 11.63 -3.76 -12.81
N GLY A 404 11.89 -3.36 -11.56
CA GLY A 404 10.90 -2.78 -10.65
C GLY A 404 10.03 -3.79 -9.89
N CYS A 405 10.16 -5.10 -10.16
CA CYS A 405 9.48 -6.17 -9.43
C CYS A 405 10.46 -6.99 -8.59
N SER A 406 9.92 -7.72 -7.60
CA SER A 406 10.71 -8.58 -6.70
C SER A 406 10.01 -9.90 -6.38
N ILE A 407 10.80 -10.92 -6.06
CA ILE A 407 10.32 -12.14 -5.41
C ILE A 407 10.86 -12.17 -4.00
N PHE A 408 9.97 -12.17 -2.99
CA PHE A 408 10.33 -12.16 -1.59
C PHE A 408 10.10 -13.54 -0.95
N PHE A 409 11.16 -14.16 -0.48
CA PHE A 409 11.10 -15.34 0.36
C PHE A 409 11.38 -14.95 1.83
N TYR A 410 10.33 -14.69 2.61
CA TYR A 410 10.43 -14.53 4.06
C TYR A 410 10.38 -15.88 4.79
N ASP A 411 10.08 -16.94 4.07
CA ASP A 411 10.11 -18.33 4.52
C ASP A 411 11.10 -19.08 3.64
N PRO A 412 11.81 -20.10 4.16
CA PRO A 412 12.81 -20.85 3.41
C PRO A 412 12.27 -21.61 2.19
N VAL A 413 13.14 -21.73 1.20
CA VAL A 413 12.99 -22.67 0.08
C VAL A 413 13.86 -23.90 0.37
N THR A 414 13.29 -25.10 0.24
CA THR A 414 14.01 -26.37 0.47
C THR A 414 13.92 -27.27 -0.75
N MET A 415 15.06 -27.83 -1.18
CA MET A 415 15.14 -28.85 -2.23
C MET A 415 15.81 -30.09 -1.71
N GLU A 416 15.26 -31.24 -2.04
CA GLU A 416 15.82 -32.52 -1.68
C GLU A 416 16.88 -32.99 -2.71
N ASN A 417 17.95 -33.63 -2.22
CA ASN A 417 18.93 -34.21 -3.12
C ASN A 417 18.33 -35.37 -3.90
N GLY A 418 18.60 -35.41 -5.22
CA GLY A 418 18.23 -36.55 -6.03
C GLY A 418 19.09 -37.78 -5.68
N THR A 419 18.47 -38.97 -5.64
CA THR A 419 19.17 -40.23 -5.36
C THR A 419 19.82 -40.89 -6.59
N THR A 420 19.88 -40.18 -7.73
CA THR A 420 20.39 -40.73 -8.99
C THR A 420 21.92 -40.77 -9.02
N SER A 421 22.48 -41.93 -9.05
CA SER A 421 23.90 -42.20 -9.38
C SER A 421 23.96 -42.68 -10.85
N PRO A 422 24.78 -42.15 -11.76
CA PRO A 422 25.83 -41.16 -11.56
C PRO A 422 25.30 -39.71 -11.47
N PRO A 423 26.12 -38.74 -11.02
CA PRO A 423 25.69 -37.36 -10.93
C PRO A 423 25.38 -36.83 -12.34
N ASN A 424 24.15 -37.08 -12.79
CA ASN A 424 23.64 -36.42 -13.99
C ASN A 424 23.63 -34.92 -13.72
N THR A 425 24.12 -34.18 -14.66
CA THR A 425 24.18 -32.71 -14.64
C THR A 425 22.81 -32.16 -14.29
N THR A 426 22.59 -31.83 -13.03
CA THR A 426 21.42 -31.09 -12.60
C THR A 426 21.42 -29.78 -13.38
N PRO A 427 20.32 -29.41 -14.07
CA PRO A 427 20.31 -28.23 -14.91
C PRO A 427 20.57 -26.99 -14.06
N THR A 428 21.40 -26.09 -14.55
CA THR A 428 21.74 -24.84 -13.88
C THR A 428 20.48 -23.97 -13.79
N LEU A 429 20.19 -23.46 -12.58
CA LEU A 429 19.19 -22.40 -12.39
C LEU A 429 19.81 -21.07 -12.77
N THR A 430 19.32 -20.42 -13.80
CA THR A 430 19.70 -19.06 -14.16
C THR A 430 18.70 -18.07 -13.60
N ILE A 431 19.10 -17.36 -12.54
CA ILE A 431 18.29 -16.29 -11.92
C ILE A 431 18.28 -15.08 -12.85
N ASN A 432 17.09 -14.52 -13.10
CA ASN A 432 16.88 -13.39 -14.00
C ASN A 432 17.41 -13.66 -15.42
N ALA A 433 17.24 -14.90 -15.90
CA ALA A 433 17.52 -15.22 -17.30
C ALA A 433 16.75 -14.30 -18.25
N SER A 434 17.40 -13.93 -19.34
CA SER A 434 16.76 -13.12 -20.40
C SER A 434 15.54 -13.84 -20.97
N ASP A 435 14.58 -13.07 -21.45
CA ASP A 435 13.40 -13.61 -22.07
C ASP A 435 13.72 -14.20 -23.46
N THR A 436 13.46 -15.47 -23.60
CA THR A 436 13.61 -16.20 -24.89
C THR A 436 12.32 -16.21 -25.73
N ASN A 437 11.19 -15.75 -25.14
CA ASN A 437 9.86 -15.82 -25.75
C ASN A 437 9.43 -14.52 -26.46
N GLY A 438 10.28 -13.48 -26.46
CA GLY A 438 10.02 -12.23 -27.16
C GLY A 438 8.98 -11.33 -26.50
N SER A 439 8.71 -11.50 -25.20
CA SER A 439 7.77 -10.62 -24.46
C SER A 439 8.29 -9.19 -24.27
N GLY A 440 9.60 -8.96 -24.48
CA GLY A 440 10.25 -7.68 -24.25
C GLY A 440 10.51 -7.33 -22.77
N ILE A 441 10.16 -8.22 -21.86
CA ILE A 441 10.37 -7.99 -20.41
C ILE A 441 11.86 -8.09 -20.07
N GLN A 442 12.37 -7.04 -19.41
CA GLN A 442 13.74 -7.03 -18.89
C GLN A 442 13.77 -7.58 -17.47
N TYR A 443 14.37 -8.75 -17.28
CA TYR A 443 14.49 -9.38 -15.97
C TYR A 443 15.72 -8.86 -15.23
N LYS A 444 15.58 -7.65 -14.65
CA LYS A 444 16.62 -6.98 -13.83
C LYS A 444 16.13 -6.67 -12.40
N GLY A 445 15.03 -7.28 -11.98
CA GLY A 445 14.46 -7.12 -10.65
C GLY A 445 15.24 -7.86 -9.57
N THR A 446 14.65 -7.97 -8.38
CA THR A 446 15.33 -8.47 -7.20
C THR A 446 14.74 -9.79 -6.72
N ILE A 447 15.59 -10.77 -6.43
CA ILE A 447 15.23 -12.00 -5.71
C ILE A 447 15.73 -11.85 -4.27
N VAL A 448 14.84 -11.91 -3.29
CA VAL A 448 15.13 -11.63 -1.88
C VAL A 448 14.90 -12.88 -1.03
N PHE A 449 15.91 -13.29 -0.29
CA PHE A 449 15.77 -14.22 0.84
C PHE A 449 15.96 -13.41 2.13
N SER A 450 14.99 -13.41 3.04
CA SER A 450 15.03 -12.55 4.21
C SER A 450 14.43 -13.19 5.47
N GLY A 451 15.15 -13.06 6.59
CA GLY A 451 14.64 -13.41 7.93
C GLY A 451 13.88 -12.29 8.64
N GLU A 452 13.59 -11.21 7.95
CA GLU A 452 13.04 -9.95 8.51
C GLU A 452 11.67 -10.11 9.19
N GLN A 453 10.88 -11.11 8.76
CA GLN A 453 9.57 -11.40 9.33
C GLN A 453 9.57 -12.52 10.37
N LEU A 454 10.74 -12.99 10.78
CA LEU A 454 10.86 -13.97 11.86
C LEU A 454 10.86 -13.26 13.22
N ALA A 455 10.03 -13.73 14.15
CA ALA A 455 10.16 -13.33 15.54
C ALA A 455 11.47 -13.88 16.13
N ALA A 456 12.00 -13.27 17.19
CA ALA A 456 13.27 -13.67 17.78
C ALA A 456 13.29 -15.18 18.19
N ALA A 457 12.17 -15.72 18.66
CA ALA A 457 12.01 -17.13 18.99
C ALA A 457 11.95 -18.06 17.75
N GLU A 458 11.70 -17.53 16.57
CA GLU A 458 11.63 -18.27 15.30
C GLU A 458 12.98 -18.30 14.57
N VAL A 459 13.98 -17.55 15.05
CA VAL A 459 15.32 -17.52 14.43
C VAL A 459 16.08 -18.78 14.81
N VAL A 460 15.77 -19.88 14.14
CA VAL A 460 16.43 -21.18 14.27
C VAL A 460 16.91 -21.65 12.88
N ASN A 461 17.88 -22.57 12.83
CA ASN A 461 18.50 -22.99 11.56
C ASN A 461 17.50 -23.36 10.45
N GLY A 462 16.41 -24.07 10.79
CA GLY A 462 15.39 -24.48 9.83
C GLY A 462 14.62 -23.31 9.22
N ASN A 463 14.47 -22.19 9.94
CA ASN A 463 13.69 -21.04 9.51
C ASN A 463 14.51 -19.98 8.75
N VAL A 464 15.83 -20.02 8.84
CA VAL A 464 16.73 -19.06 8.18
C VAL A 464 17.50 -19.66 7.00
N LYS A 465 17.38 -20.98 6.77
CA LYS A 465 18.19 -21.71 5.78
C LYS A 465 17.37 -22.11 4.56
N SER A 466 17.70 -21.54 3.41
CA SER A 466 17.22 -21.99 2.10
C SER A 466 18.27 -22.88 1.42
N THR A 467 17.83 -23.93 0.71
CA THR A 467 18.68 -24.86 -0.01
C THR A 467 18.17 -25.04 -1.44
N ILE A 468 19.02 -24.77 -2.41
CA ILE A 468 18.79 -25.00 -3.85
C ILE A 468 19.86 -26.00 -4.32
N THR A 469 19.46 -27.21 -4.62
CA THR A 469 20.39 -28.31 -5.01
C THR A 469 20.82 -28.22 -6.47
N GLN A 470 20.65 -27.10 -7.11
CA GLN A 470 21.10 -26.81 -8.48
C GLN A 470 22.33 -25.87 -8.43
N PRO A 471 23.23 -25.96 -9.44
CA PRO A 471 24.13 -24.84 -9.71
C PRO A 471 23.33 -23.59 -10.03
N VAL A 472 23.72 -22.45 -9.47
CA VAL A 472 23.02 -21.16 -9.63
C VAL A 472 23.89 -20.20 -10.41
N THR A 473 23.32 -19.58 -11.45
CA THR A 473 23.91 -18.45 -12.17
C THR A 473 23.03 -17.21 -12.00
N LEU A 474 23.56 -16.17 -11.38
CA LEU A 474 22.91 -14.85 -11.34
C LEU A 474 23.25 -14.09 -12.62
N ALA A 475 22.31 -14.06 -13.58
CA ALA A 475 22.55 -13.48 -14.90
C ALA A 475 22.37 -11.96 -14.95
N ALA A 476 21.40 -11.42 -14.22
CA ALA A 476 21.08 -9.99 -14.19
C ALA A 476 20.36 -9.62 -12.90
N GLY A 477 20.15 -8.31 -12.66
CA GLY A 477 19.44 -7.80 -11.50
C GLY A 477 20.14 -8.09 -10.18
N THR A 478 19.38 -8.24 -9.09
CA THR A 478 19.93 -8.38 -7.74
C THR A 478 19.45 -9.67 -7.06
N LEU A 479 20.37 -10.40 -6.48
CA LEU A 479 20.09 -11.42 -5.45
C LEU A 479 20.40 -10.81 -4.09
N ALA A 480 19.41 -10.71 -3.21
CA ALA A 480 19.57 -10.11 -1.90
C ALA A 480 19.41 -11.15 -0.78
N LEU A 481 20.39 -11.23 0.11
CA LEU A 481 20.35 -12.02 1.35
C LEU A 481 20.26 -11.08 2.54
N LYS A 482 19.16 -11.15 3.30
CA LYS A 482 18.85 -10.19 4.36
C LYS A 482 18.56 -10.86 5.70
N SER A 483 18.86 -10.13 6.79
CA SER A 483 18.42 -10.49 8.15
C SER A 483 18.79 -11.92 8.57
N GLY A 484 20.07 -12.27 8.47
CA GLY A 484 20.65 -13.47 9.03
C GLY A 484 20.36 -14.78 8.27
N VAL A 485 19.84 -14.72 7.05
CA VAL A 485 19.56 -15.95 6.28
C VAL A 485 20.82 -16.62 5.75
N THR A 486 20.69 -17.91 5.51
CA THR A 486 21.68 -18.74 4.80
C THR A 486 21.06 -19.25 3.51
N LEU A 487 21.72 -19.03 2.39
CA LEU A 487 21.41 -19.66 1.11
C LEU A 487 22.49 -20.68 0.77
N THR A 488 22.09 -21.94 0.56
CA THR A 488 22.98 -23.02 0.14
C THR A 488 22.64 -23.43 -1.30
N THR A 489 23.68 -23.51 -2.15
CA THR A 489 23.55 -23.90 -3.57
C THR A 489 24.57 -24.98 -3.92
N GLU A 490 24.42 -25.64 -5.10
CA GLU A 490 25.44 -26.59 -5.56
C GLU A 490 26.71 -25.90 -6.04
N ALA A 491 26.57 -24.82 -6.85
CA ALA A 491 27.64 -23.92 -7.23
C ALA A 491 27.03 -22.51 -7.41
N PHE A 492 27.83 -21.47 -7.37
CA PHE A 492 27.34 -20.11 -7.56
C PHE A 492 28.23 -19.32 -8.51
N THR A 493 27.63 -18.81 -9.60
CA THR A 493 28.32 -17.97 -10.59
C THR A 493 27.54 -16.68 -10.79
N GLN A 494 28.22 -15.55 -10.67
CA GLN A 494 27.64 -14.24 -10.94
C GLN A 494 28.18 -13.72 -12.27
N GLN A 495 27.26 -13.26 -13.14
CA GLN A 495 27.59 -12.60 -14.40
C GLN A 495 27.79 -11.10 -14.19
N SER A 496 28.61 -10.48 -15.06
CA SER A 496 28.81 -9.04 -15.06
C SER A 496 27.51 -8.27 -15.25
N GLY A 497 27.31 -7.19 -14.46
CA GLY A 497 26.10 -6.36 -14.49
C GLY A 497 24.96 -6.88 -13.61
N SER A 498 25.16 -8.01 -12.91
CA SER A 498 24.29 -8.46 -11.83
C SER A 498 24.91 -8.15 -10.47
N GLN A 499 24.10 -8.12 -9.39
CA GLN A 499 24.56 -7.76 -8.05
C GLN A 499 24.19 -8.81 -7.01
N LEU A 500 25.14 -9.23 -6.19
CA LEU A 500 24.86 -9.95 -4.95
C LEU A 500 24.87 -8.95 -3.78
N LEU A 501 23.71 -8.71 -3.18
CA LEU A 501 23.54 -7.80 -2.03
C LEU A 501 23.41 -8.63 -0.74
N MET A 502 24.26 -8.39 0.24
CA MET A 502 24.25 -9.12 1.51
C MET A 502 24.14 -8.18 2.71
N ASP A 503 23.30 -8.52 3.65
CA ASP A 503 23.35 -7.98 5.00
C ASP A 503 24.53 -8.62 5.78
N VAL A 504 25.11 -7.89 6.72
CA VAL A 504 26.03 -8.51 7.69
C VAL A 504 25.29 -9.59 8.49
N GLY A 505 25.97 -10.69 8.80
CA GLY A 505 25.34 -11.83 9.47
C GLY A 505 24.63 -12.82 8.53
N THR A 506 24.56 -12.58 7.23
CA THR A 506 24.03 -13.53 6.25
C THR A 506 25.11 -14.46 5.69
N THR A 507 24.69 -15.58 5.12
CA THR A 507 25.64 -16.57 4.60
C THR A 507 25.21 -17.07 3.22
N LEU A 508 26.14 -17.06 2.27
CA LEU A 508 26.05 -17.80 1.00
C LEU A 508 27.00 -19.00 1.06
N VAL A 509 26.46 -20.20 0.88
CA VAL A 509 27.24 -21.44 0.83
C VAL A 509 27.08 -22.10 -0.53
N ALA A 510 28.14 -22.54 -1.15
CA ALA A 510 28.08 -23.45 -2.27
C ALA A 510 28.85 -24.74 -1.98
N ASN A 511 28.30 -25.88 -2.40
CA ASN A 511 29.00 -27.17 -2.35
C ASN A 511 30.12 -27.27 -3.39
N GLY A 512 30.05 -26.46 -4.46
CA GLY A 512 31.00 -26.28 -5.54
C GLY A 512 31.71 -24.93 -5.51
N ASN A 513 32.26 -24.53 -6.64
CA ASN A 513 32.96 -23.26 -6.81
C ASN A 513 32.02 -22.05 -6.69
N ILE A 514 32.56 -20.94 -6.21
CA ILE A 514 31.90 -19.64 -6.20
C ILE A 514 32.69 -18.65 -7.05
N THR A 515 32.03 -17.99 -8.00
CA THR A 515 32.58 -16.89 -8.80
C THR A 515 31.70 -15.67 -8.68
N LEU A 516 32.29 -14.59 -8.18
CA LEU A 516 31.62 -13.29 -7.96
C LEU A 516 32.32 -12.21 -8.78
N THR A 517 31.49 -11.32 -9.38
CA THR A 517 31.96 -10.16 -10.16
C THR A 517 31.54 -8.83 -9.54
N ASP A 518 30.53 -8.81 -8.68
CA ASP A 518 30.03 -7.59 -8.01
C ASP A 518 29.37 -7.97 -6.67
N LEU A 519 29.99 -7.59 -5.56
CA LEU A 519 29.47 -7.83 -4.21
C LEU A 519 29.06 -6.52 -3.57
N ALA A 520 27.83 -6.42 -3.11
CA ALA A 520 27.30 -5.30 -2.34
C ALA A 520 27.02 -5.72 -0.89
N ILE A 521 27.47 -4.92 0.07
CA ILE A 521 27.20 -5.10 1.50
C ILE A 521 26.31 -3.98 2.00
N ASN A 522 25.22 -4.33 2.65
CA ASN A 522 24.29 -3.39 3.23
C ASN A 522 24.79 -2.85 4.57
N LEU A 523 25.12 -1.57 4.60
CA LEU A 523 25.61 -0.88 5.80
C LEU A 523 24.55 -0.75 6.90
N ASN A 524 23.26 -0.75 6.53
CA ASN A 524 22.14 -0.59 7.50
C ASN A 524 21.84 -1.87 8.28
N SER A 525 22.43 -3.00 7.92
CA SER A 525 22.23 -4.25 8.65
C SER A 525 22.91 -4.22 10.02
N GLN A 526 22.19 -4.67 11.04
CA GLN A 526 22.62 -4.65 12.44
C GLN A 526 23.00 -6.06 12.91
N SER A 527 24.20 -6.50 12.64
CA SER A 527 24.73 -7.78 13.17
C SER A 527 26.16 -7.57 13.67
N SER A 528 26.50 -8.29 14.75
CA SER A 528 27.88 -8.37 15.24
C SER A 528 28.73 -9.35 14.40
N ASN A 529 28.10 -10.22 13.64
CA ASN A 529 28.77 -11.22 12.82
C ASN A 529 28.94 -10.69 11.38
N PRO A 530 30.09 -10.88 10.74
CA PRO A 530 30.24 -10.53 9.33
C PRO A 530 29.35 -11.41 8.42
N ALA A 531 29.09 -10.94 7.21
CA ALA A 531 28.54 -11.80 6.17
C ALA A 531 29.57 -12.89 5.80
N VAL A 532 29.13 -14.10 5.45
CA VAL A 532 30.00 -15.20 5.09
C VAL A 532 29.70 -15.69 3.69
N ILE A 533 30.74 -15.84 2.85
CA ILE A 533 30.64 -16.47 1.55
C ILE A 533 31.57 -17.67 1.57
N GLN A 534 31.03 -18.88 1.39
CA GLN A 534 31.78 -20.11 1.65
C GLN A 534 31.58 -21.13 0.52
N ALA A 535 32.70 -21.54 -0.09
CA ALA A 535 32.78 -22.71 -0.98
C ALA A 535 33.19 -23.95 -0.17
N ASN A 536 32.24 -24.88 0.03
CA ASN A 536 32.46 -26.13 0.74
C ASN A 536 33.08 -27.20 -0.20
N SER A 537 33.60 -28.30 0.37
CA SER A 537 34.24 -29.44 -0.34
C SER A 537 35.72 -29.26 -0.72
N ASN A 538 36.42 -30.35 -0.74
CA ASN A 538 37.87 -30.44 -0.56
C ASN A 538 38.81 -29.72 -1.57
N THR A 539 38.30 -29.19 -2.68
CA THR A 539 39.12 -28.52 -3.71
C THR A 539 38.45 -27.30 -4.31
N ASN A 540 37.28 -26.86 -3.79
CA ASN A 540 36.51 -25.78 -4.41
C ASN A 540 37.11 -24.43 -4.11
N ASN A 541 37.09 -23.57 -5.13
CA ASN A 541 37.66 -22.24 -5.11
C ASN A 541 36.55 -21.17 -4.97
N LEU A 542 36.95 -20.07 -4.34
CA LEU A 542 36.12 -18.86 -4.29
C LEU A 542 36.89 -17.73 -4.96
N THR A 543 36.32 -17.17 -6.00
CA THR A 543 36.90 -16.03 -6.73
C THR A 543 35.95 -14.83 -6.62
N LEU A 544 36.48 -13.70 -6.12
CA LEU A 544 35.85 -12.39 -6.18
C LEU A 544 36.73 -11.50 -7.06
N SER A 545 36.25 -11.08 -8.22
CA SER A 545 37.04 -10.36 -9.23
C SER A 545 36.64 -8.90 -9.45
N GLY A 546 35.42 -8.54 -9.07
CA GLY A 546 34.86 -7.23 -9.32
C GLY A 546 34.90 -6.27 -8.12
N PRO A 547 34.27 -5.11 -8.25
CA PRO A 547 34.20 -4.10 -7.21
C PRO A 547 33.38 -4.58 -6.02
N ILE A 548 33.73 -4.08 -4.83
CA ILE A 548 32.89 -4.23 -3.63
C ILE A 548 32.19 -2.91 -3.40
N GLN A 549 30.87 -2.97 -3.26
CA GLN A 549 30.03 -1.80 -3.02
C GLN A 549 29.51 -1.81 -1.58
N LEU A 550 29.61 -0.69 -0.88
CA LEU A 550 28.91 -0.47 0.38
C LEU A 550 27.63 0.30 0.10
N VAL A 551 26.48 -0.34 0.35
CA VAL A 551 25.16 0.19 -0.02
C VAL A 551 24.43 0.69 1.21
N ASP A 552 23.94 1.91 1.16
CA ASP A 552 22.99 2.46 2.11
C ASP A 552 21.56 2.27 1.56
N THR A 553 20.94 1.15 1.90
CA THR A 553 19.59 0.79 1.42
C THR A 553 18.48 1.71 1.95
N THR A 554 18.73 2.42 3.04
CA THR A 554 17.77 3.37 3.62
C THR A 554 18.01 4.80 3.14
N GLY A 555 19.17 5.08 2.56
CA GLY A 555 19.62 6.43 2.20
C GLY A 555 19.93 7.32 3.40
N THR A 556 19.99 6.76 4.61
CA THR A 556 20.13 7.50 5.88
C THR A 556 21.22 6.95 6.79
N TYR A 557 22.03 5.99 6.35
CA TYR A 557 23.08 5.36 7.14
C TYR A 557 24.05 6.41 7.71
N TYR A 558 24.54 7.30 6.84
CA TYR A 558 25.53 8.33 7.19
C TYR A 558 24.96 9.45 8.08
N GLU A 559 23.64 9.53 8.22
CA GLU A 559 22.98 10.42 9.17
C GLU A 559 22.67 9.74 10.51
N ASN A 560 22.36 8.42 10.47
CA ASN A 560 21.87 7.68 11.64
C ASN A 560 22.98 7.16 12.55
N HIS A 561 24.18 7.01 12.02
CA HIS A 561 25.31 6.44 12.76
C HIS A 561 26.34 7.51 13.10
N ASP A 562 26.91 7.42 14.30
CA ASP A 562 28.00 8.31 14.70
C ASP A 562 29.30 7.88 13.98
N LEU A 563 29.55 8.53 12.85
CA LEU A 563 30.72 8.36 12.00
C LEU A 563 31.73 9.52 12.16
N SER A 564 31.68 10.21 13.31
CA SER A 564 32.60 11.33 13.62
C SER A 564 34.04 10.90 13.79
N LYS A 565 34.28 9.63 14.09
CA LYS A 565 35.60 9.00 14.34
C LYS A 565 35.89 7.95 13.29
N THR A 566 37.19 7.64 13.15
CA THR A 566 37.61 6.47 12.37
C THR A 566 37.00 5.20 12.94
N LEU A 567 36.42 4.41 12.09
CA LEU A 567 35.80 3.13 12.41
C LEU A 567 36.47 2.01 11.65
N ASP A 568 36.74 0.90 12.34
CA ASP A 568 37.17 -0.35 11.75
C ASP A 568 36.06 -1.41 11.91
N ARG A 569 35.62 -2.00 10.81
CA ARG A 569 34.58 -3.04 10.81
C ARG A 569 34.95 -4.20 9.90
N GLU A 570 34.79 -5.44 10.40
CA GLU A 570 34.84 -6.64 9.57
C GLU A 570 33.40 -6.87 9.04
N LEU A 571 33.21 -6.63 7.73
CA LEU A 571 31.86 -6.69 7.16
C LEU A 571 31.56 -8.03 6.51
N PHE A 572 32.57 -8.70 5.91
CA PHE A 572 32.37 -10.03 5.37
C PHE A 572 33.66 -10.85 5.38
N THR A 573 33.49 -12.19 5.26
CA THR A 573 34.54 -13.16 5.21
C THR A 573 34.36 -14.09 4.01
N LEU A 574 35.41 -14.30 3.23
CA LEU A 574 35.46 -15.29 2.16
C LEU A 574 36.13 -16.57 2.69
N LYS A 575 35.52 -17.73 2.47
CA LYS A 575 36.05 -19.06 2.87
C LYS A 575 36.01 -20.03 1.70
N ALA A 576 37.03 -20.82 1.53
CA ALA A 576 37.05 -21.90 0.54
C ALA A 576 37.84 -23.10 1.09
N SER A 577 37.47 -24.29 0.68
CA SER A 577 38.29 -25.47 0.97
C SER A 577 39.54 -25.54 0.08
N GLY A 578 39.49 -24.95 -1.11
CA GLY A 578 40.64 -24.68 -1.99
C GLY A 578 41.17 -23.23 -1.78
N ASN A 579 41.29 -22.47 -2.86
CA ASN A 579 41.86 -21.13 -2.84
C ASN A 579 40.80 -20.03 -2.81
N VAL A 580 41.08 -19.00 -2.03
CA VAL A 580 40.31 -17.73 -2.07
C VAL A 580 41.12 -16.74 -2.92
N THR A 581 40.49 -16.28 -4.02
CA THR A 581 41.01 -15.16 -4.85
C THR A 581 40.21 -13.92 -4.56
N GLN A 582 40.86 -12.87 -4.15
CA GLN A 582 40.25 -11.59 -3.78
C GLN A 582 40.71 -10.49 -4.76
N PRO A 583 39.92 -9.42 -4.97
CA PRO A 583 40.33 -8.30 -5.79
C PRO A 583 41.51 -7.58 -5.13
N THR A 584 42.33 -6.92 -5.97
CA THR A 584 43.44 -6.11 -5.49
C THR A 584 42.95 -4.95 -4.61
N PRO A 585 43.71 -4.52 -3.58
CA PRO A 585 43.29 -3.52 -2.59
C PRO A 585 42.88 -2.14 -3.13
N SER A 586 43.05 -1.87 -4.41
CA SER A 586 42.70 -0.61 -5.08
C SER A 586 41.26 -0.46 -5.49
N VAL A 587 40.36 -1.29 -4.99
CA VAL A 587 38.94 -1.24 -5.32
C VAL A 587 38.33 0.04 -4.71
N SER A 588 37.88 0.93 -5.57
CA SER A 588 37.11 2.10 -5.19
C SER A 588 35.77 1.67 -4.61
N LEU A 589 35.53 1.98 -3.36
CA LEU A 589 34.23 1.78 -2.74
C LEU A 589 33.29 2.88 -3.24
N GLY A 590 32.28 2.49 -3.98
CA GLY A 590 31.25 3.41 -4.47
C GLY A 590 30.41 3.94 -3.31
N VAL A 591 30.82 5.07 -2.74
CA VAL A 591 29.91 5.89 -1.94
C VAL A 591 29.11 6.73 -2.93
N PRO A 592 27.79 6.84 -2.83
CA PRO A 592 27.03 7.78 -3.65
C PRO A 592 27.69 9.15 -3.57
N GLU A 593 27.98 9.76 -4.71
CA GLU A 593 28.68 11.07 -4.78
C GLU A 593 27.97 12.18 -4.00
N THR A 594 26.69 12.01 -3.72
CA THR A 594 25.89 12.96 -2.96
C THR A 594 24.96 12.24 -1.99
N HIS A 595 25.36 12.19 -0.73
CA HIS A 595 24.52 11.73 0.36
C HIS A 595 24.47 12.75 1.49
N TYR A 596 23.47 12.68 2.36
CA TYR A 596 23.43 13.50 3.58
C TYR A 596 24.14 12.77 4.73
N GLY A 597 24.54 13.55 5.73
CA GLY A 597 25.23 13.03 6.91
C GLY A 597 26.76 13.12 6.78
N TYR A 598 27.46 12.22 7.46
CA TYR A 598 28.92 12.20 7.46
C TYR A 598 29.47 11.89 6.07
N GLN A 599 30.41 12.73 5.62
CA GLN A 599 31.19 12.55 4.41
C GLN A 599 32.52 11.90 4.75
N GLY A 600 32.99 11.01 3.90
CA GLY A 600 34.24 10.29 4.11
C GLY A 600 34.50 9.25 3.04
N THR A 601 35.54 8.48 3.27
CA THR A 601 35.95 7.41 2.39
C THR A 601 36.12 6.12 3.17
N TRP A 602 35.68 5.02 2.57
CA TRP A 602 35.95 3.68 3.05
C TRP A 602 37.19 3.14 2.37
N SER A 603 38.06 2.51 3.12
CA SER A 603 39.16 1.69 2.61
C SER A 603 38.98 0.25 3.07
N ILE A 604 39.49 -0.70 2.30
CA ILE A 604 39.44 -2.12 2.60
C ILE A 604 40.88 -2.67 2.81
N ASN A 605 41.02 -3.44 3.87
CA ASN A 605 42.22 -4.23 4.13
C ASN A 605 41.82 -5.69 4.24
N TRP A 606 42.53 -6.55 3.51
CA TRP A 606 42.37 -7.99 3.60
C TRP A 606 43.30 -8.56 4.68
N THR A 607 42.72 -9.34 5.57
CA THR A 607 43.52 -10.08 6.56
C THR A 607 43.49 -11.54 6.17
N PRO A 608 44.50 -12.07 5.51
CA PRO A 608 44.56 -13.48 5.17
C PRO A 608 44.78 -14.29 6.45
N SER A 609 43.85 -15.18 6.75
CA SER A 609 44.01 -16.20 7.79
C SER A 609 44.35 -17.56 7.14
N GLY A 610 45.35 -17.58 6.30
CA GLY A 610 45.74 -18.75 5.48
C GLY A 610 45.18 -18.66 4.04
N GLN A 611 45.46 -19.68 3.20
CA GLN A 611 45.02 -19.69 1.80
C GLN A 611 43.51 -19.96 1.63
N SER A 612 42.83 -20.44 2.69
CA SER A 612 41.44 -20.87 2.67
C SER A 612 40.47 -19.89 3.26
N GLU A 613 40.93 -18.79 3.86
CA GLU A 613 40.08 -17.77 4.47
C GLU A 613 40.66 -16.35 4.22
N SER A 614 39.77 -15.39 3.94
CA SER A 614 40.15 -14.00 3.78
C SER A 614 39.06 -13.09 4.37
N LYS A 615 39.45 -12.24 5.30
CA LYS A 615 38.56 -11.32 6.01
C LYS A 615 38.70 -9.93 5.47
N ALA A 616 37.56 -9.31 5.13
CA ALA A 616 37.49 -7.95 4.64
C ALA A 616 37.25 -6.99 5.82
N LYS A 617 38.29 -6.26 6.21
CA LYS A 617 38.23 -5.20 7.22
C LYS A 617 38.10 -3.85 6.53
N PHE A 618 37.02 -3.13 6.82
CA PHE A 618 36.74 -1.81 6.29
C PHE A 618 37.07 -0.75 7.32
N THR A 619 37.79 0.29 6.88
CA THR A 619 38.13 1.45 7.69
C THR A 619 37.47 2.69 7.11
N TRP A 620 36.71 3.39 7.94
CA TRP A 620 36.07 4.67 7.60
C TRP A 620 36.96 5.86 8.01
N ASN A 621 37.20 6.77 7.08
CA ASN A 621 37.91 8.04 7.33
C ASN A 621 36.97 9.20 7.02
N LYS A 622 36.59 9.94 8.06
CA LYS A 622 35.73 11.12 7.94
C LYS A 622 36.46 12.25 7.20
N THR A 623 35.76 12.92 6.26
CA THR A 623 36.23 14.14 5.57
C THR A 623 35.34 15.36 5.83
N GLY A 624 34.08 15.21 6.22
CA GLY A 624 33.16 16.30 6.44
C GLY A 624 31.75 15.84 6.87
N TYR A 625 30.76 16.74 6.76
CA TYR A 625 29.35 16.50 7.03
C TYR A 625 28.46 17.32 6.08
N THR A 626 27.45 16.71 5.48
CA THR A 626 26.45 17.39 4.66
C THR A 626 25.06 17.27 5.31
N PRO A 627 24.49 18.36 5.85
CA PRO A 627 23.21 18.29 6.53
C PRO A 627 22.06 18.04 5.56
N SER A 628 21.14 17.13 5.92
CA SER A 628 19.93 16.87 5.17
C SER A 628 18.97 18.08 5.18
N PRO A 629 18.07 18.21 4.19
CA PRO A 629 17.05 19.26 4.19
C PRO A 629 16.18 19.26 5.44
N THR A 630 15.94 18.13 6.06
CA THR A 630 15.15 18.03 7.31
C THR A 630 15.89 18.67 8.49
N ARG A 631 17.24 18.55 8.55
CA ARG A 631 18.07 19.21 9.56
C ARG A 631 18.23 20.70 9.30
N LYS A 632 18.17 21.13 8.05
CA LYS A 632 18.18 22.55 7.64
C LYS A 632 16.86 23.27 7.90
N GLY A 633 15.86 22.60 8.47
CA GLY A 633 14.51 23.14 8.71
C GLY A 633 14.49 24.63 9.12
N PHE A 634 13.61 25.43 8.51
CA PHE A 634 13.55 26.89 8.60
C PHE A 634 12.43 27.41 9.50
N TYR A 635 11.81 26.52 10.28
CA TYR A 635 10.76 26.95 11.20
C TYR A 635 11.23 28.02 12.19
N VAL A 636 12.43 27.87 12.75
CA VAL A 636 12.91 28.73 13.85
C VAL A 636 12.91 30.21 13.50
N PRO A 637 13.51 30.68 12.36
CA PRO A 637 13.37 32.08 11.97
C PRO A 637 11.94 32.44 11.51
N ASN A 638 11.16 31.50 10.98
CA ASN A 638 9.76 31.75 10.61
C ASN A 638 8.86 32.01 11.81
N SER A 639 9.23 31.58 13.02
CA SER A 639 8.47 31.88 14.23
C SER A 639 8.35 33.38 14.52
N LEU A 640 9.31 34.21 14.02
CA LEU A 640 9.22 35.67 14.12
C LEU A 640 8.13 36.25 13.19
N TRP A 641 7.89 35.62 12.03
CA TRP A 641 6.75 35.97 11.16
C TRP A 641 5.41 35.62 11.81
N ALA A 642 5.34 34.55 12.58
CA ALA A 642 4.15 34.18 13.33
C ALA A 642 3.82 35.28 14.36
N THR A 643 4.81 35.66 15.19
CA THR A 643 4.64 36.73 16.19
C THR A 643 4.34 38.10 15.54
N PHE A 644 4.93 38.39 14.36
CA PHE A 644 4.61 39.57 13.54
C PHE A 644 3.12 39.59 13.12
N SER A 645 2.60 38.44 12.70
CA SER A 645 1.20 38.33 12.29
C SER A 645 0.26 38.57 13.48
N ASP A 646 0.58 38.00 14.65
CA ASP A 646 -0.25 38.12 15.85
C ASP A 646 -0.30 39.56 16.39
N VAL A 647 0.85 40.27 16.41
CA VAL A 647 0.85 41.65 16.89
C VAL A 647 0.08 42.59 16.01
N ARG A 648 0.11 42.38 14.68
CA ARG A 648 -0.71 43.17 13.75
C ARG A 648 -2.19 42.91 13.92
N ALA A 649 -2.57 41.64 14.04
CA ALA A 649 -3.96 41.26 14.30
C ALA A 649 -4.48 41.80 15.64
N LEU A 650 -3.63 41.86 16.66
CA LEU A 650 -3.98 42.51 17.95
C LEU A 650 -4.20 44.00 17.79
N GLN A 651 -3.35 44.71 17.04
CA GLN A 651 -3.54 46.16 16.75
C GLN A 651 -4.83 46.43 15.97
N GLU A 652 -5.15 45.57 15.00
CA GLU A 652 -6.38 45.65 14.20
C GLU A 652 -7.64 45.38 15.07
N LEU A 653 -7.58 44.44 16.01
CA LEU A 653 -8.66 44.19 16.94
C LEU A 653 -8.89 45.38 17.88
N MET A 654 -7.82 45.96 18.43
CA MET A 654 -7.95 47.13 19.31
C MET A 654 -8.59 48.30 18.60
N GLU A 655 -8.16 48.57 17.36
CA GLU A 655 -8.74 49.67 16.57
C GLU A 655 -10.25 49.48 16.33
N SER A 656 -10.69 48.24 16.10
CA SER A 656 -12.10 47.93 15.87
C SER A 656 -12.94 47.87 17.14
N SER A 657 -12.34 47.63 18.29
CA SER A 657 -13.06 47.51 19.57
C SER A 657 -13.30 48.89 20.26
N VAL A 658 -12.58 49.91 19.82
CA VAL A 658 -12.63 51.27 20.42
C VAL A 658 -13.74 52.11 19.82
N GLN A 659 -14.83 52.32 20.54
CA GLN A 659 -15.90 53.28 20.28
C GLN A 659 -16.35 53.79 21.64
N ALA A 660 -15.50 54.59 22.30
CA ALA A 660 -15.82 55.12 23.61
C ALA A 660 -16.75 56.37 23.50
N GLU A 661 -17.75 56.43 24.36
CA GLU A 661 -18.58 57.61 24.53
C GLU A 661 -17.96 58.58 25.51
N LEU A 662 -18.23 59.87 25.33
CA LEU A 662 -17.64 60.95 26.11
C LEU A 662 -17.85 60.74 27.64
N GLY A 663 -16.74 60.70 28.40
CA GLY A 663 -16.79 60.58 29.84
C GLY A 663 -17.07 59.18 30.39
N ASN A 664 -17.27 58.17 29.55
CA ASN A 664 -17.52 56.78 29.97
C ASN A 664 -16.26 55.96 29.95
N LEU A 665 -16.19 55.00 30.87
CA LEU A 665 -15.18 53.95 30.89
C LEU A 665 -15.81 52.63 30.40
N GLU A 666 -15.20 52.02 29.41
CA GLU A 666 -15.67 50.77 28.80
C GLU A 666 -14.70 49.66 29.17
N PHE A 667 -15.24 48.47 29.56
CA PHE A 667 -14.47 47.25 29.60
C PHE A 667 -14.92 46.31 28.48
N TRP A 668 -13.95 45.74 27.77
CA TRP A 668 -14.23 44.82 26.67
C TRP A 668 -13.41 43.57 26.72
N GLY A 669 -13.96 42.50 26.16
CA GLY A 669 -13.26 41.22 26.02
C GLY A 669 -13.60 40.58 24.68
N ALA A 670 -12.61 39.97 24.05
CA ALA A 670 -12.79 39.27 22.79
C ALA A 670 -12.08 37.95 22.73
N GLY A 671 -12.71 36.97 22.11
CA GLY A 671 -12.06 35.81 21.56
C GLY A 671 -11.25 36.19 20.32
N PHE A 672 -10.02 35.79 20.27
CA PHE A 672 -9.06 36.11 19.21
C PHE A 672 -8.64 34.85 18.46
N SER A 673 -8.59 34.90 17.14
CA SER A 673 -7.99 33.85 16.32
C SER A 673 -7.23 34.44 15.13
N ASN A 674 -6.05 33.88 14.85
CA ASN A 674 -5.20 34.28 13.75
C ASN A 674 -4.62 33.04 13.06
N PHE A 675 -4.78 32.93 11.75
CA PHE A 675 -4.36 31.79 10.93
C PHE A 675 -3.50 32.29 9.76
N MET A 676 -2.20 32.01 9.81
CA MET A 676 -1.30 32.32 8.72
C MET A 676 -0.86 31.05 7.99
N HIS A 677 -0.98 31.09 6.70
CA HIS A 677 -0.57 30.00 5.82
C HIS A 677 0.35 30.50 4.71
N LYS A 678 1.48 29.83 4.53
CA LYS A 678 2.40 30.01 3.42
C LYS A 678 2.42 28.73 2.58
N ASP A 679 2.07 28.85 1.30
CA ASP A 679 2.02 27.71 0.40
C ASP A 679 3.41 27.09 0.18
N ARG A 680 3.44 25.78 0.05
CA ARG A 680 4.61 25.01 -0.38
C ARG A 680 4.73 25.12 -1.89
N THR A 681 5.93 25.38 -2.39
CA THR A 681 6.28 25.33 -3.82
C THR A 681 7.35 24.26 -4.05
N SER A 682 7.66 23.92 -5.30
CA SER A 682 8.73 22.99 -5.65
C SER A 682 10.10 23.41 -5.10
N SER A 683 10.34 24.71 -4.92
CA SER A 683 11.61 25.29 -4.46
C SER A 683 11.57 25.81 -3.03
N ARG A 684 10.40 25.85 -2.35
CA ARG A 684 10.25 26.42 -1.01
C ARG A 684 9.26 25.64 -0.19
N LEU A 685 9.62 25.41 1.07
CA LEU A 685 8.75 24.72 2.03
C LEU A 685 7.65 25.66 2.53
N GLY A 686 6.49 25.08 2.81
CA GLY A 686 5.36 25.79 3.38
C GLY A 686 5.47 25.98 4.91
N PHE A 687 4.70 26.92 5.44
CA PHE A 687 4.63 27.21 6.87
C PHE A 687 3.19 27.51 7.26
N ARG A 688 2.77 27.00 8.41
CA ARG A 688 1.46 27.26 8.98
C ARG A 688 1.58 27.69 10.43
N HIS A 689 0.91 28.80 10.75
CA HIS A 689 0.73 29.32 12.10
C HIS A 689 -0.75 29.41 12.45
N ILE A 690 -1.11 29.04 13.67
CA ILE A 690 -2.45 29.18 14.23
C ILE A 690 -2.28 29.73 15.64
N ALA A 691 -2.88 30.87 15.94
CA ALA A 691 -2.99 31.37 17.29
C ALA A 691 -4.47 31.60 17.66
N ALA A 692 -4.88 31.23 18.84
CA ALA A 692 -6.22 31.48 19.38
C ALA A 692 -6.17 31.70 20.88
N GLY A 693 -7.04 32.56 21.36
CA GLY A 693 -7.10 32.89 22.80
C GLY A 693 -8.05 34.03 23.08
N TYR A 694 -7.70 34.83 24.04
CA TYR A 694 -8.54 35.95 24.46
C TYR A 694 -7.74 37.24 24.66
N VAL A 695 -8.44 38.35 24.49
CA VAL A 695 -7.98 39.72 24.71
C VAL A 695 -8.96 40.39 25.67
N LEU A 696 -8.45 41.08 26.68
CA LEU A 696 -9.24 41.88 27.64
C LEU A 696 -8.72 43.29 27.58
N GLY A 697 -9.60 44.25 27.52
CA GLY A 697 -9.21 45.66 27.42
C GLY A 697 -10.16 46.60 28.16
N ALA A 698 -9.66 47.80 28.32
CA ALA A 698 -10.43 48.93 28.83
C ALA A 698 -10.19 50.14 27.94
N SER A 699 -11.24 50.92 27.65
CA SER A 699 -11.20 52.09 26.83
C SER A 699 -11.92 53.23 27.54
N GLY A 700 -11.51 54.45 27.30
CA GLY A 700 -12.19 55.64 27.83
C GLY A 700 -11.95 56.83 26.95
N GLN A 701 -12.94 57.77 26.89
CA GLN A 701 -12.82 59.06 26.21
C GLN A 701 -12.73 60.19 27.24
N ALA A 702 -11.66 60.97 27.10
CA ALA A 702 -11.45 62.15 27.96
C ALA A 702 -12.35 63.29 27.55
N LEU A 703 -12.53 64.28 28.43
CA LEU A 703 -13.31 65.53 28.12
C LEU A 703 -12.70 66.34 26.99
N SER A 704 -11.46 66.06 26.58
CA SER A 704 -10.76 66.64 25.43
C SER A 704 -11.08 65.94 24.10
N GLU A 705 -12.02 64.98 24.07
CA GLU A 705 -12.35 64.10 22.94
C GLU A 705 -11.25 63.08 22.61
N ASP A 706 -10.19 63.00 23.46
CA ASP A 706 -9.13 62.01 23.30
C ASP A 706 -9.61 60.65 23.74
N VAL A 707 -9.36 59.64 22.93
CA VAL A 707 -9.69 58.26 23.25
C VAL A 707 -8.42 57.52 23.60
N PHE A 708 -8.44 56.82 24.72
CA PHE A 708 -7.35 55.97 25.20
C PHE A 708 -7.86 54.57 25.47
N SER A 709 -7.12 53.55 24.98
CA SER A 709 -7.43 52.16 25.24
C SER A 709 -6.19 51.39 25.59
N MET A 710 -6.35 50.40 26.52
CA MET A 710 -5.31 49.43 26.84
C MET A 710 -5.88 48.01 26.77
N ALA A 711 -5.05 47.04 26.37
CA ALA A 711 -5.44 45.66 26.34
C ALA A 711 -4.32 44.74 26.77
N PHE A 712 -4.73 43.59 27.29
CA PHE A 712 -3.88 42.45 27.56
C PHE A 712 -4.40 41.22 26.78
N CYS A 713 -3.50 40.37 26.26
CA CYS A 713 -3.88 39.14 25.58
C CYS A 713 -3.10 37.94 26.11
N GLN A 714 -3.76 36.79 26.10
CA GLN A 714 -3.14 35.48 26.19
C GLN A 714 -3.63 34.58 25.03
N LEU A 715 -2.70 34.13 24.21
CA LEU A 715 -3.00 33.28 23.04
C LEU A 715 -2.20 31.99 23.13
N PHE A 716 -2.73 30.94 22.48
CA PHE A 716 -2.13 29.64 22.34
C PHE A 716 -1.84 29.38 20.88
N GLY A 717 -0.54 29.23 20.54
CA GLY A 717 -0.06 29.05 19.20
C GLY A 717 0.23 27.57 18.87
N ARG A 718 -0.05 27.17 17.64
CA ARG A 718 0.39 25.88 17.06
C ARG A 718 0.93 26.13 15.67
N ASP A 719 2.14 25.64 15.41
CA ASP A 719 2.82 25.82 14.14
C ASP A 719 3.37 24.52 13.60
N LYS A 720 3.56 24.49 12.28
CA LYS A 720 4.25 23.40 11.60
C LYS A 720 4.84 23.84 10.28
N ASP A 721 5.92 23.19 9.87
CA ASP A 721 6.63 23.45 8.62
C ASP A 721 6.26 22.47 7.48
N TYR A 722 5.35 21.53 7.70
CA TYR A 722 4.96 20.46 6.79
C TYR A 722 6.06 19.45 6.45
N VAL A 723 7.19 19.48 7.12
CA VAL A 723 8.28 18.50 6.93
C VAL A 723 8.48 17.67 8.19
N SER A 724 9.03 18.27 9.22
CA SER A 724 9.50 17.55 10.40
C SER A 724 9.18 18.25 11.72
N THR A 725 8.84 19.56 11.66
CA THR A 725 8.76 20.40 12.87
C THR A 725 7.33 20.73 13.26
N LYS A 726 7.03 20.54 14.54
CA LYS A 726 5.82 21.02 15.20
C LYS A 726 6.22 21.91 16.37
N ASN A 727 5.49 23.01 16.57
CA ASN A 727 5.70 23.93 17.66
C ASN A 727 4.40 24.19 18.41
N GLN A 728 4.49 24.35 19.71
CA GLN A 728 3.43 24.88 20.56
C GLN A 728 3.95 26.16 21.22
N GLY A 729 3.15 27.21 21.23
CA GLY A 729 3.55 28.49 21.80
C GLY A 729 2.47 29.05 22.71
N THR A 730 2.88 29.70 23.81
CA THR A 730 2.00 30.55 24.60
C THR A 730 2.43 31.99 24.43
N ILE A 731 1.51 32.84 24.07
CA ILE A 731 1.74 34.24 23.72
C ILE A 731 1.09 35.11 24.76
N TYR A 732 1.86 36.01 25.34
CA TYR A 732 1.38 37.04 26.27
C TYR A 732 1.68 38.40 25.67
N GLY A 733 0.73 39.34 25.77
CA GLY A 733 0.96 40.65 25.26
C GLY A 733 0.11 41.74 25.84
N GLY A 734 0.59 42.97 25.63
CA GLY A 734 -0.14 44.17 25.96
C GLY A 734 -0.10 45.14 24.78
N ALA A 735 -1.14 45.94 24.71
CA ALA A 735 -1.24 47.00 23.68
C ALA A 735 -1.90 48.23 24.26
N LEU A 736 -1.49 49.38 23.71
CA LEU A 736 -2.00 50.70 24.01
C LEU A 736 -2.44 51.32 22.70
N TYR A 737 -3.56 52.02 22.76
CA TYR A 737 -4.12 52.78 21.65
C TYR A 737 -4.48 54.17 22.11
N TYR A 738 -4.23 55.16 21.26
CA TYR A 738 -4.56 56.58 21.50
C TYR A 738 -5.14 57.15 20.18
N GLU A 739 -6.19 57.95 20.30
CA GLU A 739 -6.84 58.65 19.17
C GLU A 739 -7.14 60.07 19.59
N HIS A 740 -6.85 60.99 18.70
CA HIS A 740 -7.07 62.45 18.88
C HIS A 740 -7.71 63.02 17.63
N GLU A 741 -8.84 63.69 17.76
CA GLU A 741 -9.51 64.40 16.67
C GLU A 741 -8.99 65.80 16.57
N LYS A 742 -8.69 66.22 15.34
CA LYS A 742 -8.25 67.60 15.06
C LYS A 742 -8.79 68.05 13.71
N ASN A 743 -9.47 69.24 13.75
CA ASN A 743 -9.93 69.88 12.55
C ASN A 743 -8.80 70.70 11.87
N PHE A 744 -8.47 70.29 10.61
CA PHE A 744 -7.50 71.06 9.79
C PHE A 744 -8.25 71.96 8.82
N VAL A 745 -8.22 73.27 9.10
CA VAL A 745 -8.82 74.30 8.20
C VAL A 745 -7.83 74.63 7.07
N TYR A 746 -8.14 74.31 5.83
CA TYR A 746 -7.33 74.67 4.67
C TYR A 746 -7.93 75.88 4.00
N ALA A 747 -7.52 77.09 4.45
CA ALA A 747 -8.09 78.38 4.11
C ALA A 747 -8.16 78.73 2.61
N LYS A 748 -7.32 78.14 1.75
CA LYS A 748 -7.30 78.32 0.30
C LYS A 748 -8.38 77.52 -0.45
N LEU A 749 -8.92 76.45 0.11
CA LEU A 749 -9.93 75.58 -0.52
C LEU A 749 -11.29 75.65 0.19
N ALA A 750 -11.44 76.49 1.29
CA ALA A 750 -12.59 76.44 2.18
C ALA A 750 -13.04 75.02 2.61
N LEU A 751 -12.07 74.14 2.78
CA LEU A 751 -12.25 72.73 3.21
C LEU A 751 -11.92 72.66 4.68
N ASP A 752 -12.91 72.31 5.51
CA ASP A 752 -12.74 71.92 6.90
C ASP A 752 -12.72 70.39 6.90
N LEU A 753 -11.56 69.80 7.17
CA LEU A 753 -11.37 68.37 7.15
C LEU A 753 -11.13 67.86 8.59
N PRO A 754 -12.08 67.15 9.18
CA PRO A 754 -11.84 66.47 10.43
C PRO A 754 -10.86 65.33 10.19
N VAL A 755 -9.70 65.40 10.86
CA VAL A 755 -8.67 64.36 10.81
C VAL A 755 -8.51 63.77 12.19
N VAL A 756 -8.74 62.48 12.27
CA VAL A 756 -8.50 61.72 13.50
C VAL A 756 -7.13 61.09 13.43
N LEU A 757 -6.24 61.52 14.30
CA LEU A 757 -4.88 60.98 14.46
C LEU A 757 -4.90 59.80 15.43
N SER A 758 -4.25 58.69 15.07
CA SER A 758 -4.19 57.52 15.95
C SER A 758 -2.77 57.00 16.14
N GLY A 759 -2.49 56.51 17.33
CA GLY A 759 -1.22 55.87 17.68
C GLY A 759 -1.44 54.52 18.38
N HIS A 760 -0.66 53.53 18.03
CA HIS A 760 -0.64 52.23 18.68
C HIS A 760 0.77 51.87 19.17
N ALA A 761 0.87 51.27 20.36
CA ALA A 761 2.05 50.65 20.84
C ALA A 761 1.71 49.25 21.40
N SER A 762 2.41 48.23 20.95
CA SER A 762 2.12 46.86 21.36
C SER A 762 3.39 46.10 21.62
N TYR A 763 3.34 45.19 22.58
CA TYR A 763 4.41 44.25 22.89
C TYR A 763 3.83 42.84 23.06
N LEU A 764 4.45 41.85 22.37
CA LEU A 764 4.17 40.44 22.53
C LEU A 764 5.40 39.67 22.96
N TYR A 765 5.22 38.71 23.86
CA TYR A 765 6.19 37.69 24.20
C TYR A 765 5.59 36.32 23.90
N THR A 766 6.31 35.53 23.10
CA THR A 766 5.91 34.17 22.75
C THR A 766 6.89 33.18 23.31
N SER A 767 6.45 32.31 24.22
CA SER A 767 7.20 31.14 24.67
C SER A 767 6.95 29.98 23.72
N ASN A 768 7.99 29.51 23.02
CA ASN A 768 7.90 28.44 22.02
C ASN A 768 8.48 27.15 22.57
N GLU A 769 7.82 26.02 22.24
CA GLU A 769 8.26 24.67 22.55
C GLU A 769 8.17 23.84 21.27
N MET A 770 9.32 23.56 20.65
CA MET A 770 9.43 22.89 19.36
C MET A 770 9.83 21.43 19.52
N LYS A 771 9.19 20.57 18.72
CA LYS A 771 9.58 19.18 18.50
C LYS A 771 9.84 18.94 17.02
N THR A 772 11.04 18.47 16.70
CA THR A 772 11.44 18.10 15.34
C THR A 772 11.66 16.59 15.29
N SER A 773 10.98 15.91 14.36
CA SER A 773 11.18 14.48 14.08
C SER A 773 11.90 14.34 12.75
N TYR A 774 13.08 13.76 12.77
CA TYR A 774 13.87 13.52 11.57
C TYR A 774 13.43 12.23 10.87
N ALA A 775 13.69 12.14 9.57
CA ALA A 775 13.46 10.92 8.79
C ALA A 775 14.24 9.71 9.33
N THR A 776 15.32 9.98 10.06
CA THR A 776 16.14 9.00 10.77
C THR A 776 15.44 8.33 11.97
N GLY A 777 14.25 8.80 12.36
CA GLY A 777 13.53 8.35 13.54
C GLY A 777 13.92 9.08 14.84
N SER A 778 15.01 9.87 14.84
CA SER A 778 15.38 10.67 16.00
C SER A 778 14.48 11.88 16.18
N THR A 779 14.25 12.27 17.45
CA THR A 779 13.43 13.42 17.81
C THR A 779 14.23 14.36 18.68
N VAL A 780 14.24 15.65 18.33
CA VAL A 780 14.89 16.72 19.10
C VAL A 780 13.86 17.71 19.60
N GLN A 781 14.13 18.33 20.74
CA GLN A 781 13.28 19.34 21.37
C GLN A 781 14.07 20.61 21.60
N GLY A 782 13.42 21.77 21.39
CA GLY A 782 13.99 23.08 21.63
C GLY A 782 12.97 24.05 22.17
N SER A 783 13.38 24.95 23.05
CA SER A 783 12.51 25.99 23.61
C SER A 783 13.22 27.34 23.53
N TRP A 784 12.45 28.40 23.20
CA TRP A 784 12.94 29.76 23.14
C TRP A 784 11.80 30.78 23.28
N GLY A 785 12.18 32.03 23.57
CA GLY A 785 11.27 33.19 23.59
C GLY A 785 11.42 34.05 22.32
N ASN A 786 10.30 34.46 21.74
CA ASN A 786 10.24 35.56 20.79
C ASN A 786 9.71 36.80 21.50
N HIS A 787 10.29 37.96 21.18
CA HIS A 787 9.84 39.28 21.63
C HIS A 787 9.42 40.08 20.39
N CYS A 788 8.37 40.86 20.48
CA CYS A 788 7.91 41.70 19.39
C CYS A 788 7.35 43.00 19.90
N CYS A 789 7.90 44.11 19.40
CA CYS A 789 7.37 45.46 19.59
C CYS A 789 6.76 45.94 18.29
N ALA A 790 5.58 46.54 18.35
CA ALA A 790 4.94 47.16 17.20
C ALA A 790 4.48 48.57 17.56
N LEU A 791 4.79 49.53 16.70
CA LEU A 791 4.34 50.90 16.78
C LEU A 791 3.62 51.24 15.49
N SER A 792 2.48 51.90 15.58
CA SER A 792 1.86 52.49 14.39
C SER A 792 1.34 53.89 14.70
N PHE A 793 1.42 54.73 13.69
CA PHE A 793 0.91 56.09 13.73
C PHE A 793 0.17 56.34 12.40
N GLY A 794 -1.04 56.91 12.47
CA GLY A 794 -1.84 57.13 11.29
C GLY A 794 -2.86 58.22 11.43
N GLY A 795 -3.55 58.49 10.34
CA GLY A 795 -4.67 59.42 10.31
C GLY A 795 -5.77 58.90 9.41
N LYS A 796 -7.00 59.21 9.79
CA LYS A 796 -8.24 58.96 9.02
C LYS A 796 -9.05 60.21 8.94
N SER A 797 -9.88 60.37 7.88
CA SER A 797 -10.78 61.47 7.72
C SER A 797 -12.14 60.94 7.26
N ALA A 798 -13.25 61.45 7.82
CA ALA A 798 -14.58 61.00 7.49
C ALA A 798 -15.21 61.87 6.38
N PHE A 799 -15.79 61.22 5.37
CA PHE A 799 -16.55 61.83 4.31
C PHE A 799 -17.96 61.23 4.24
N GLY A 800 -18.98 62.05 4.40
CA GLY A 800 -20.36 61.60 4.28
C GLY A 800 -20.69 61.15 2.85
N LEU A 801 -21.33 60.01 2.70
CA LEU A 801 -21.80 59.43 1.45
C LEU A 801 -23.34 59.50 1.41
N SER A 802 -23.92 60.66 1.02
CA SER A 802 -25.35 60.86 1.09
C SER A 802 -26.19 60.00 0.13
N GLU A 803 -25.60 59.38 -0.88
CA GLU A 803 -26.33 58.68 -1.96
C GLU A 803 -25.85 57.22 -2.24
N ILE A 804 -24.81 56.70 -1.60
CA ILE A 804 -24.35 55.35 -1.85
C ILE A 804 -24.90 54.39 -0.80
N TYR A 805 -26.10 53.86 -1.06
CA TYR A 805 -26.62 52.72 -0.27
C TYR A 805 -25.75 51.44 -0.49
N PRO A 806 -25.35 50.72 0.56
CA PRO A 806 -25.82 50.73 1.93
C PRO A 806 -24.91 51.47 2.95
N PHE A 807 -23.88 52.19 2.52
CA PHE A 807 -22.91 52.85 3.41
C PHE A 807 -23.22 54.36 3.52
N ARG A 808 -23.00 54.95 4.68
CA ARG A 808 -23.18 56.36 4.95
C ARG A 808 -21.89 57.16 5.03
N GLU A 809 -20.79 56.50 5.38
CA GLU A 809 -19.51 57.17 5.55
C GLU A 809 -18.39 56.46 4.81
N LEU A 810 -17.44 57.23 4.33
CA LEU A 810 -16.20 56.81 3.71
C LEU A 810 -15.04 57.38 4.53
N LEU A 811 -14.21 56.47 5.10
CA LEU A 811 -13.07 56.85 5.91
C LEU A 811 -11.77 56.40 5.23
N PRO A 812 -11.19 57.24 4.34
CA PRO A 812 -9.84 56.98 3.87
C PRO A 812 -8.84 57.17 5.03
N PHE A 813 -7.83 56.32 5.06
CA PHE A 813 -6.79 56.38 6.07
C PHE A 813 -5.43 56.02 5.52
N MET A 814 -4.39 56.48 6.20
CA MET A 814 -3.01 56.11 5.95
C MET A 814 -2.29 55.93 7.30
N LYS A 815 -1.48 54.87 7.42
CA LYS A 815 -0.72 54.60 8.62
C LYS A 815 0.73 54.31 8.28
N LEU A 816 1.65 54.61 9.18
CA LEU A 816 3.01 54.11 9.18
C LEU A 816 3.12 53.09 10.33
N GLN A 817 3.46 51.89 10.01
CA GLN A 817 3.55 50.80 10.99
C GLN A 817 4.97 50.19 11.01
N CYS A 818 5.59 50.20 12.18
CA CYS A 818 6.89 49.63 12.43
C CYS A 818 6.76 48.43 13.36
N VAL A 819 7.21 47.24 12.91
CA VAL A 819 7.23 46.04 13.74
C VAL A 819 8.67 45.55 13.83
N TYR A 820 9.17 45.36 15.04
CA TYR A 820 10.46 44.78 15.33
C TYR A 820 10.30 43.55 16.22
N ALA A 821 10.68 42.37 15.71
CA ALA A 821 10.65 41.14 16.47
C ALA A 821 12.04 40.51 16.55
N TRP A 822 12.36 39.95 17.73
CA TRP A 822 13.68 39.33 17.92
C TRP A 822 13.60 38.10 18.80
N ARG A 823 14.64 37.28 18.67
CA ARG A 823 14.84 36.04 19.40
C ARG A 823 16.31 35.90 19.83
N GLN A 824 16.54 35.49 21.04
CA GLN A 824 17.87 35.15 21.54
C GLN A 824 18.38 33.83 20.97
N SER A 825 19.66 33.55 21.13
CA SER A 825 20.24 32.23 20.81
C SER A 825 19.69 31.17 21.75
N PHE A 826 19.52 29.96 21.24
CA PHE A 826 19.13 28.79 22.03
C PHE A 826 19.70 27.51 21.43
N GLN A 827 19.64 26.42 22.18
CA GLN A 827 20.12 25.10 21.83
C GLN A 827 19.04 24.06 22.09
N GLU A 828 18.89 23.13 21.17
CA GLU A 828 18.05 21.94 21.31
C GLU A 828 18.66 20.94 22.30
N LYS A 829 17.85 20.04 22.83
CA LYS A 829 18.26 18.97 23.76
C LYS A 829 18.17 17.64 23.01
N SER A 830 19.25 16.98 22.75
CA SER A 830 19.42 15.57 22.34
C SER A 830 20.82 15.34 21.75
N ALA A 831 21.14 14.09 21.34
CA ALA A 831 22.39 13.78 20.67
C ALA A 831 22.52 14.48 19.28
N ASP A 832 21.39 14.63 18.57
CA ASP A 832 21.31 15.28 17.25
C ASP A 832 20.93 16.77 17.31
N ALA A 833 21.20 17.42 18.42
CA ALA A 833 20.78 18.78 18.70
C ALA A 833 21.45 19.81 17.78
N ARG A 834 20.71 20.87 17.50
CA ARG A 834 21.18 22.07 16.79
C ARG A 834 21.27 23.24 17.77
N SER A 835 22.24 24.12 17.54
CA SER A 835 22.34 25.43 18.16
C SER A 835 21.92 26.50 17.16
N PHE A 836 21.11 27.45 17.59
CA PHE A 836 20.57 28.55 16.76
C PHE A 836 21.06 29.87 17.32
N LYS A 837 21.75 30.68 16.52
CA LYS A 837 22.13 32.04 16.90
C LYS A 837 20.90 32.96 16.91
N LYS A 838 21.05 34.15 17.52
CA LYS A 838 20.01 35.19 17.55
C LYS A 838 19.49 35.52 16.15
N SER A 839 18.22 35.95 16.09
CA SER A 839 17.54 36.34 14.83
C SER A 839 16.62 37.51 15.12
N ASP A 840 16.45 38.39 14.13
CA ASP A 840 15.55 39.51 14.21
C ASP A 840 14.82 39.77 12.89
N LEU A 841 13.66 40.42 13.01
CA LEU A 841 12.78 40.85 11.94
C LEU A 841 12.52 42.35 12.14
N LEU A 842 12.68 43.14 11.11
CA LEU A 842 12.21 44.52 11.05
C LEU A 842 11.30 44.69 9.84
N ASN A 843 10.14 45.26 10.06
CA ASN A 843 9.20 45.61 9.01
C ASN A 843 8.66 47.03 9.24
N LEU A 844 8.90 47.92 8.29
CA LEU A 844 8.28 49.25 8.22
C LEU A 844 7.34 49.22 7.02
N SER A 845 6.08 49.36 7.24
CA SER A 845 5.02 49.32 6.23
C SER A 845 4.15 50.53 6.22
N LEU A 846 3.54 50.80 5.07
CA LEU A 846 2.58 51.88 4.85
C LEU A 846 1.22 51.28 4.44
N PRO A 847 0.33 50.96 5.40
CA PRO A 847 -1.07 50.63 5.12
C PRO A 847 -1.82 51.88 4.64
N ILE A 848 -2.41 51.80 3.46
CA ILE A 848 -3.31 52.83 2.89
C ILE A 848 -4.62 52.10 2.62
N GLY A 849 -5.72 52.68 3.10
CA GLY A 849 -7.00 52.01 2.98
C GLY A 849 -8.19 52.93 3.02
N VAL A 850 -9.33 52.33 2.83
CA VAL A 850 -10.63 53.00 2.90
C VAL A 850 -11.59 52.08 3.66
N THR A 851 -12.30 52.66 4.64
CA THR A 851 -13.39 52.03 5.36
C THR A 851 -14.72 52.59 4.88
N PHE A 852 -15.62 51.72 4.52
CA PHE A 852 -17.02 52.03 4.27
C PHE A 852 -17.80 51.67 5.52
N GLN A 853 -18.47 52.63 6.15
CA GLN A 853 -19.19 52.45 7.39
C GLN A 853 -20.66 52.72 7.23
N LYS A 854 -21.48 51.90 7.91
CA LYS A 854 -22.91 52.15 8.06
C LYS A 854 -23.24 52.16 9.55
N GLU A 855 -23.70 53.30 10.02
CA GLU A 855 -24.43 53.43 11.27
C GLU A 855 -25.93 53.49 11.01
N SER A 856 -26.69 52.84 11.84
CA SER A 856 -28.14 52.82 11.71
C SER A 856 -28.79 53.64 12.83
N GLU A 857 -29.44 54.73 12.50
CA GLU A 857 -30.16 55.53 13.49
C GLU A 857 -31.38 54.82 14.11
N HIS A 858 -31.83 53.71 13.46
CA HIS A 858 -33.06 53.01 13.86
C HIS A 858 -32.81 51.53 14.19
N HIS A 859 -31.61 51.03 14.02
CA HIS A 859 -31.24 49.66 14.34
C HIS A 859 -29.98 49.60 15.24
N PRO A 860 -29.95 48.70 16.20
CA PRO A 860 -28.82 48.61 17.13
C PRO A 860 -27.56 48.00 16.47
N SER A 861 -27.41 48.04 15.16
CA SER A 861 -26.28 47.41 14.43
C SER A 861 -25.55 48.41 13.55
N ALA A 862 -24.24 48.45 13.68
CA ALA A 862 -23.31 49.13 12.76
C ALA A 862 -22.41 48.07 12.11
N TYR A 863 -22.05 48.29 10.85
CA TYR A 863 -21.09 47.43 10.18
C TYR A 863 -20.15 48.22 9.28
N ASP A 864 -18.92 47.72 9.14
CA ASP A 864 -17.89 48.30 8.29
C ASP A 864 -17.28 47.30 7.34
N VAL A 865 -16.87 47.80 6.17
CA VAL A 865 -16.04 47.07 5.21
C VAL A 865 -14.81 47.90 4.88
N THR A 866 -13.64 47.34 5.15
CA THR A 866 -12.36 48.04 4.94
C THR A 866 -11.52 47.33 3.88
N LEU A 867 -11.02 48.06 2.93
CA LEU A 867 -10.06 47.63 1.93
C LEU A 867 -8.71 48.30 2.22
N ILE A 868 -7.64 47.52 2.37
CA ILE A 868 -6.33 48.04 2.70
C ILE A 868 -5.30 47.49 1.70
N TYR A 869 -4.47 48.38 1.20
CA TYR A 869 -3.25 48.06 0.47
C TYR A 869 -2.04 48.38 1.36
N ILE A 870 -1.16 47.38 1.52
CA ILE A 870 0.00 47.48 2.39
C ILE A 870 1.26 47.38 1.54
N VAL A 871 2.21 48.31 1.72
CA VAL A 871 3.53 48.29 1.11
C VAL A 871 4.59 48.23 2.21
N ASP A 872 5.46 47.20 2.17
CA ASP A 872 6.63 47.16 3.04
C ASP A 872 7.75 48.04 2.48
N ILE A 873 7.99 49.20 3.10
CA ILE A 873 9.01 50.18 2.71
C ILE A 873 10.40 49.67 3.06
N VAL A 874 10.60 49.26 4.35
CA VAL A 874 11.83 48.69 4.82
C VAL A 874 11.53 47.32 5.43
N ARG A 875 12.30 46.32 5.04
CA ARG A 875 12.13 44.97 5.61
C ARG A 875 13.46 44.23 5.74
N LYS A 876 13.73 43.71 6.92
CA LYS A 876 14.78 42.75 7.22
C LYS A 876 14.12 41.43 7.51
N ASN A 877 14.33 40.42 6.62
CA ASN A 877 13.81 39.07 6.83
C ASN A 877 14.60 38.37 7.93
N PRO A 878 13.94 37.51 8.75
CA PRO A 878 14.64 36.75 9.76
C PRO A 878 15.58 35.70 9.14
N GLU A 879 16.75 35.59 9.69
CA GLU A 879 17.73 34.56 9.39
C GLU A 879 18.52 34.21 10.66
N CYS A 880 19.07 33.01 10.73
CA CYS A 880 19.94 32.64 11.85
C CYS A 880 21.00 31.64 11.41
N VAL A 881 22.18 31.73 12.00
CA VAL A 881 23.20 30.69 11.85
C VAL A 881 22.78 29.52 12.75
N THR A 882 22.69 28.35 12.12
CA THR A 882 22.36 27.07 12.74
C THR A 882 23.60 26.20 12.74
N THR A 883 23.98 25.64 13.88
CA THR A 883 25.11 24.72 14.01
C THR A 883 24.62 23.37 14.47
N LEU A 884 24.97 22.29 13.79
CA LEU A 884 24.74 20.93 14.23
C LEU A 884 25.80 20.51 15.23
N LEU A 885 25.40 20.18 16.45
CA LEU A 885 26.35 19.98 17.56
C LEU A 885 27.19 18.72 17.40
N VAL A 886 26.62 17.68 16.80
CA VAL A 886 27.32 16.39 16.61
C VAL A 886 28.50 16.49 15.64
N SER A 887 28.40 17.35 14.62
CA SER A 887 29.45 17.50 13.60
C SER A 887 30.23 18.82 13.69
N GLY A 888 29.67 19.84 14.34
CA GLY A 888 30.18 21.20 14.36
C GLY A 888 29.93 21.98 13.06
N ASP A 889 29.30 21.38 12.05
CA ASP A 889 28.97 22.05 10.80
C ASP A 889 27.85 23.08 10.99
N PHE A 890 27.92 24.17 10.23
CA PHE A 890 26.96 25.26 10.34
C PHE A 890 26.47 25.74 8.98
N TRP A 891 25.31 26.35 8.96
CA TRP A 891 24.67 26.94 7.79
C TRP A 891 23.77 28.10 8.21
N THR A 892 23.42 28.97 7.26
CA THR A 892 22.45 30.02 7.50
C THR A 892 21.05 29.50 7.17
N THR A 893 20.15 29.58 8.16
CA THR A 893 18.74 29.24 8.00
C THR A 893 17.96 30.52 7.73
N TYR A 894 17.29 30.62 6.59
CA TYR A 894 16.51 31.76 6.16
C TYR A 894 15.01 31.50 6.42
N ALA A 895 14.30 32.53 6.93
CA ALA A 895 12.85 32.50 6.95
C ALA A 895 12.24 32.70 5.56
N ALA A 896 10.94 32.47 5.46
CA ALA A 896 10.18 32.72 4.24
C ALA A 896 10.28 34.23 3.86
N ASN A 897 10.54 34.48 2.59
CA ASN A 897 10.50 35.83 2.04
C ASN A 897 9.12 36.11 1.47
N PHE A 898 8.26 36.76 2.24
CA PHE A 898 6.91 37.14 1.80
C PHE A 898 6.94 38.25 0.73
N ALA A 899 5.90 38.39 -0.07
CA ALA A 899 5.76 39.54 -0.96
C ALA A 899 5.74 40.85 -0.17
N ARG A 900 6.31 41.92 -0.72
CA ARG A 900 6.34 43.24 -0.06
C ARG A 900 5.00 43.98 -0.13
N GLN A 901 4.08 43.49 -0.92
CA GLN A 901 2.76 44.03 -1.09
C GLN A 901 1.71 43.07 -0.57
N ALA A 902 0.67 43.60 0.06
CA ALA A 902 -0.45 42.84 0.53
C ALA A 902 -1.76 43.59 0.29
N MET A 903 -2.83 42.85 0.10
CA MET A 903 -4.19 43.33 0.12
C MET A 903 -4.94 42.73 1.29
N VAL A 904 -5.69 43.55 2.03
CA VAL A 904 -6.50 43.11 3.17
C VAL A 904 -7.94 43.51 2.90
N LEU A 905 -8.84 42.57 3.12
CA LEU A 905 -10.28 42.81 3.26
C LEU A 905 -10.64 42.57 4.72
N ARG A 906 -11.25 43.56 5.36
CA ARG A 906 -11.76 43.48 6.72
C ARG A 906 -13.25 43.79 6.74
N VAL A 907 -14.00 43.04 7.52
CA VAL A 907 -15.43 43.22 7.76
C VAL A 907 -15.66 43.27 9.26
N GLY A 908 -16.26 44.34 9.74
CA GLY A 908 -16.64 44.53 11.14
C GLY A 908 -18.14 44.61 11.31
N ASN A 909 -18.64 44.24 12.47
CA ASN A 909 -20.02 44.40 12.88
C ASN A 909 -20.05 44.64 14.39
N HIS A 910 -20.91 45.63 14.76
CA HIS A 910 -21.23 46.00 16.13
C HIS A 910 -22.72 45.90 16.33
N TYR A 911 -23.17 45.33 17.45
CA TYR A 911 -24.58 45.18 17.79
C TYR A 911 -24.82 45.54 19.23
N GLN A 912 -25.57 46.63 19.46
CA GLN A 912 -25.91 47.12 20.79
C GLN A 912 -27.16 46.41 21.29
N PHE A 913 -27.00 45.56 22.30
CA PHE A 913 -28.09 44.83 22.94
C PHE A 913 -28.85 45.69 23.96
N SER A 914 -28.15 46.56 24.68
CA SER A 914 -28.70 47.49 25.64
C SER A 914 -27.82 48.72 25.73
N PRO A 915 -28.25 49.81 26.34
CA PRO A 915 -27.43 51.00 26.50
C PRO A 915 -26.07 50.78 27.19
N GLY A 916 -25.92 49.71 27.93
CA GLY A 916 -24.68 49.39 28.62
C GLY A 916 -23.95 48.15 28.10
N PHE A 917 -24.47 47.45 27.04
CA PHE A 917 -23.83 46.21 26.54
C PHE A 917 -23.89 46.14 25.02
N GLU A 918 -22.72 45.98 24.42
CA GLU A 918 -22.54 45.82 22.97
C GLU A 918 -21.74 44.55 22.66
N MET A 919 -22.06 43.92 21.57
CA MET A 919 -21.27 42.82 20.99
C MET A 919 -20.62 43.28 19.67
N PHE A 920 -19.40 42.85 19.44
CA PHE A 920 -18.69 43.13 18.20
C PHE A 920 -18.05 41.90 17.59
N SER A 921 -17.91 41.89 16.27
CA SER A 921 -17.18 40.87 15.54
C SER A 921 -16.35 41.47 14.42
N GLN A 922 -15.22 40.80 14.13
CA GLN A 922 -14.32 41.22 13.07
C GLN A 922 -13.79 40.01 12.32
N LEU A 923 -13.82 40.07 11.00
CA LEU A 923 -13.18 39.15 10.10
C LEU A 923 -12.20 39.91 9.21
N ALA A 924 -10.95 39.39 9.10
CA ALA A 924 -9.98 39.98 8.20
C ALA A 924 -9.31 38.89 7.35
N PHE A 925 -9.07 39.19 6.10
CA PHE A 925 -8.39 38.37 5.14
C PHE A 925 -7.27 39.14 4.46
N GLU A 926 -6.00 38.73 4.68
CA GLU A 926 -4.82 39.29 4.02
C GLU A 926 -4.28 38.31 2.97
N LEU A 927 -4.05 38.81 1.77
CA LEU A 927 -3.36 38.17 0.67
C LEU A 927 -2.02 38.83 0.42
N ARG A 928 -0.93 38.02 0.50
CA ARG A 928 0.44 38.48 0.29
C ARG A 928 1.22 37.47 -0.58
N GLY A 929 1.07 37.57 -1.90
CA GLY A 929 1.63 36.62 -2.85
C GLY A 929 1.14 35.20 -2.58
N SER A 930 2.04 34.26 -2.26
CA SER A 930 1.72 32.86 -1.93
C SER A 930 1.45 32.64 -0.43
N SER A 931 1.11 33.70 0.33
CA SER A 931 0.71 33.58 1.72
C SER A 931 -0.67 34.21 1.96
N ARG A 932 -1.41 33.62 2.90
CA ARG A 932 -2.74 34.03 3.30
C ARG A 932 -2.79 34.13 4.80
N ASN A 933 -3.45 35.16 5.30
CA ASN A 933 -3.72 35.33 6.71
C ASN A 933 -5.20 35.55 6.94
N TYR A 934 -5.77 34.83 7.90
CA TYR A 934 -7.17 34.94 8.30
C TYR A 934 -7.22 35.31 9.77
N ASN A 935 -8.00 36.31 10.10
CA ASN A 935 -8.22 36.75 11.46
C ASN A 935 -9.72 36.77 11.72
N ALA A 936 -10.16 36.20 12.82
CA ALA A 936 -11.55 36.21 13.24
C ALA A 936 -11.64 36.47 14.74
N ASN A 937 -12.34 37.52 15.09
CA ASN A 937 -12.49 37.96 16.47
C ASN A 937 -13.99 38.17 16.78
N PHE A 938 -14.36 37.85 18.01
CA PHE A 938 -15.71 38.05 18.51
C PHE A 938 -15.64 38.47 19.97
N GLY A 939 -16.31 39.55 20.32
CA GLY A 939 -16.25 40.14 21.65
C GLY A 939 -17.48 40.85 22.13
N GLY A 940 -17.45 41.32 23.33
CA GLY A 940 -18.43 42.18 23.91
C GLY A 940 -17.78 43.27 24.76
N LYS A 941 -18.48 44.40 24.92
CA LYS A 941 -18.08 45.50 25.76
C LYS A 941 -19.22 45.95 26.67
N ILE A 942 -18.84 46.42 27.83
CA ILE A 942 -19.74 46.93 28.86
C ILE A 942 -19.33 48.37 29.17
N ASN A 943 -20.31 49.31 29.12
CA ASN A 943 -20.13 50.68 29.43
C ASN A 943 -20.57 50.95 30.88
N PHE A 944 -19.82 51.78 31.61
CA PHE A 944 -20.05 52.10 33.02
C PHE A 944 -20.24 53.61 33.18
#